data_e6a42928c72121f680e4d6dff06a7c25
#
_entry.id   e6a42928c72121f680e4d6dff06a7c25
#
_cell.length_a   1.000
_cell.length_b   1.000
_cell.length_c   1.000
_cell.angle_alpha   90.00
_cell.angle_beta   90.00
_cell.angle_gamma   90.00
#
_symmetry.space_group_name_H-M   'P 1'
#
loop_
_entity.id
_entity.type
_entity.pdbx_description
1 polymer ?
#
loop_
_entity_poly.entity_id
_entity_poly.type
_entity_poly.pdbx_seq_one_letter_code
_entity_poly.pdbx_strand_id
1 'polypeptide(L)'
;MNKANLKKLVPFIAALIVFVVMGFIYCSPVLDGKVLQAGDTTHYLGASNEIREYSKSEGRQVWWTNSMFGGMPSYQISGQTPANKLRNKLETISHLGLVGDKAPVGILIAYLIGFFIMLICFNVNPWISIAGAIALTLSSYFMLIIPAGHITKANAICCLAPMIGGFYALFRNRYWIGIPILLFYGTIGLALHTQMTYYVFMLLGVMFIGEIFIHAQKKAWKEFIKSTALLIVSMLIILGTKLSWLEMNRNYLKETMRGGHSELVSDEGNDEKLVGLDFDYATAWSYGKAETLTLLIPDYMGGASNYNLGKDSKLEKELRNIGLSTSSARGFCSGAPTYWGEKSFTSGPVYVGAIICFLFILGLIIVKGTYKWVLLAATCFSIALAWGHNYEWLSRLFFDHFPLYNKFRTVESILVIAEITMPLLGFLAVKKLIESDDKKGNRKAILISAGITAAICLIVAASSGSIDTTSTYDQRLKSYIDPSIFDAIYNAILNQRQALISSSALRSLVFVLIGAAITLVYCYKKEKQNSTLLLAIVLGVAILSDLIPVDRKYFGKQDFITVKENSQLFAMQNWEKSILQDKSLDYRVLNLDVNTFNDARTSYRLKHIGGYSAVKMRRYQDLIEAHISKNNKAVINMLNTKYYISDGEVMRNPNAMGNAWFVDSLLLVDSPLQESQALNEIDIKTTAVADKQFADALNIPVSSSDPDAFIRLDKYVPDHLEYTSSSSKDKIAVFSEIYYPNEWHLYIDGKEHEIARVNYVLRAAVIPAGKHSIIMEFIPDALKIDRLCIALVILSVLLTLGLPVWHFRKKEQK
;
A
#
# COMPACT_ATOMS: atom_id res chain seq x y z
N MET A 1 -37.49 -19.52 15.88
CA MET A 1 -36.49 -20.25 15.08
C MET A 1 -36.51 -21.72 15.46
N ASN A 2 -36.71 -22.65 14.50
CA ASN A 2 -36.78 -24.10 14.74
C ASN A 2 -35.38 -24.63 15.15
N LYS A 3 -35.32 -25.62 16.11
CA LYS A 3 -34.05 -26.24 16.56
C LYS A 3 -33.13 -26.69 15.42
N ALA A 4 -33.71 -27.11 14.29
CA ALA A 4 -32.94 -27.49 13.06
C ALA A 4 -32.22 -26.33 12.42
N ASN A 5 -32.79 -25.11 12.43
CA ASN A 5 -32.18 -23.89 11.90
C ASN A 5 -31.07 -23.36 12.83
N LEU A 6 -31.24 -23.52 14.13
CA LEU A 6 -30.24 -23.17 15.13
C LEU A 6 -28.97 -24.01 14.97
N LYS A 7 -29.09 -25.33 14.70
CA LYS A 7 -27.95 -26.23 14.45
C LYS A 7 -27.16 -25.83 13.22
N LYS A 8 -27.79 -25.26 12.19
CA LYS A 8 -27.12 -24.79 10.98
C LYS A 8 -26.30 -23.51 11.21
N LEU A 9 -26.66 -22.70 12.20
CA LEU A 9 -25.96 -21.45 12.55
C LEU A 9 -24.75 -21.68 13.46
N VAL A 10 -24.68 -22.78 14.17
CA VAL A 10 -23.59 -23.09 15.13
C VAL A 10 -22.19 -22.92 14.52
N PRO A 11 -21.88 -23.43 13.29
CA PRO A 11 -20.53 -23.25 12.73
C PRO A 11 -20.19 -21.78 12.43
N PHE A 12 -21.17 -20.96 12.07
CA PHE A 12 -20.96 -19.54 11.76
C PHE A 12 -20.73 -18.73 13.04
N ILE A 13 -21.46 -19.03 14.12
CA ILE A 13 -21.27 -18.44 15.45
C ILE A 13 -19.90 -18.84 15.98
N ALA A 14 -19.55 -20.14 15.89
CA ALA A 14 -18.23 -20.63 16.27
C ALA A 14 -17.10 -19.96 15.49
N ALA A 15 -17.28 -19.78 14.18
CA ALA A 15 -16.33 -19.05 13.35
C ALA A 15 -16.09 -17.64 13.88
N LEU A 16 -17.15 -16.86 14.13
CA LEU A 16 -17.02 -15.49 14.62
C LEU A 16 -16.30 -15.46 15.97
N ILE A 17 -16.65 -16.35 16.90
CA ILE A 17 -15.99 -16.44 18.21
C ILE A 17 -14.51 -16.75 18.05
N VAL A 18 -14.16 -17.78 17.25
CA VAL A 18 -12.77 -18.17 16.98
C VAL A 18 -11.98 -17.01 16.36
N PHE A 19 -12.58 -16.28 15.42
CA PHE A 19 -11.92 -15.18 14.72
C PHE A 19 -11.65 -13.99 15.64
N VAL A 20 -12.61 -13.63 16.49
CA VAL A 20 -12.45 -12.57 17.49
C VAL A 20 -11.38 -12.96 18.51
N VAL A 21 -11.47 -14.17 19.05
CA VAL A 21 -10.51 -14.69 20.04
C VAL A 21 -9.10 -14.74 19.44
N MET A 22 -8.97 -15.24 18.21
CA MET A 22 -7.69 -15.33 17.52
C MET A 22 -7.07 -13.94 17.25
N GLY A 23 -7.86 -12.96 16.80
CA GLY A 23 -7.41 -11.59 16.58
C GLY A 23 -6.84 -10.96 17.86
N PHE A 24 -7.54 -11.09 18.99
CA PHE A 24 -7.07 -10.57 20.27
C PHE A 24 -5.89 -11.35 20.87
N ILE A 25 -5.84 -12.68 20.72
CA ILE A 25 -4.67 -13.47 21.18
C ILE A 25 -3.44 -13.10 20.36
N TYR A 26 -3.58 -12.97 19.04
CA TYR A 26 -2.45 -12.62 18.19
C TYR A 26 -1.93 -11.21 18.48
N CYS A 27 -2.80 -10.22 18.59
CA CYS A 27 -2.47 -8.83 18.92
C CYS A 27 -2.69 -8.53 20.42
N SER A 28 -2.36 -9.47 21.31
CA SER A 28 -2.61 -9.32 22.75
C SER A 28 -2.08 -8.03 23.39
N PRO A 29 -0.99 -7.38 22.97
CA PRO A 29 -0.56 -6.10 23.54
C PRO A 29 -1.60 -4.97 23.44
N VAL A 30 -2.54 -5.07 22.49
CA VAL A 30 -3.65 -4.11 22.39
C VAL A 30 -4.57 -4.16 23.61
N LEU A 31 -4.68 -5.30 24.28
CA LEU A 31 -5.44 -5.44 25.52
C LEU A 31 -4.76 -4.71 26.69
N ASP A 32 -3.45 -4.54 26.63
CA ASP A 32 -2.65 -3.78 27.59
C ASP A 32 -2.58 -2.28 27.22
N GLY A 33 -3.41 -1.82 26.27
CA GLY A 33 -3.43 -0.44 25.80
C GLY A 33 -2.24 -0.04 24.96
N LYS A 34 -1.45 -1.00 24.44
CA LYS A 34 -0.34 -0.72 23.52
C LYS A 34 -0.84 -0.54 22.08
N VAL A 35 -0.09 0.23 21.30
CA VAL A 35 -0.38 0.54 19.90
C VAL A 35 0.71 -0.02 19.00
N LEU A 36 0.35 -0.37 17.77
CA LEU A 36 1.31 -0.82 16.77
C LEU A 36 2.20 0.35 16.35
N GLN A 37 3.51 0.18 16.42
CA GLN A 37 4.48 1.11 15.85
C GLN A 37 4.78 0.68 14.41
N ALA A 38 4.40 1.52 13.46
CA ALA A 38 4.62 1.26 12.05
C ALA A 38 5.19 2.50 11.35
N GLY A 39 6.24 2.33 10.54
CA GLY A 39 6.95 3.43 9.90
C GLY A 39 6.05 4.32 9.04
N ASP A 40 5.28 3.71 8.13
CA ASP A 40 4.36 4.45 7.26
C ASP A 40 3.27 5.20 8.03
N THR A 41 2.85 4.68 9.19
CA THR A 41 1.89 5.38 10.07
C THR A 41 2.50 6.66 10.64
N THR A 42 3.78 6.64 11.01
CA THR A 42 4.51 7.83 11.48
C THR A 42 4.60 8.88 10.37
N HIS A 43 4.97 8.48 9.15
CA HIS A 43 4.99 9.37 7.99
C HIS A 43 3.59 9.95 7.69
N TYR A 44 2.55 9.13 7.73
CA TYR A 44 1.17 9.59 7.55
C TYR A 44 0.76 10.62 8.61
N LEU A 45 1.07 10.38 9.88
CA LEU A 45 0.75 11.30 10.97
C LEU A 45 1.47 12.64 10.78
N GLY A 46 2.75 12.62 10.41
CA GLY A 46 3.51 13.83 10.11
C GLY A 46 2.91 14.62 8.95
N ALA A 47 2.67 13.99 7.82
CA ALA A 47 2.16 14.62 6.61
C ALA A 47 0.71 15.12 6.72
N SER A 48 -0.12 14.47 7.54
CA SER A 48 -1.56 14.77 7.64
C SER A 48 -1.94 15.75 8.75
N ASN A 49 -1.02 16.08 9.65
CA ASN A 49 -1.37 16.84 10.85
C ASN A 49 -1.94 18.23 10.55
N GLU A 50 -1.30 19.00 9.67
CA GLU A 50 -1.79 20.32 9.24
C GLU A 50 -3.22 20.24 8.71
N ILE A 51 -3.48 19.30 7.78
CA ILE A 51 -4.81 19.10 7.18
C ILE A 51 -5.85 18.78 8.25
N ARG A 52 -5.51 17.92 9.22
CA ARG A 52 -6.44 17.52 10.29
C ARG A 52 -6.77 18.64 11.25
N GLU A 53 -5.74 19.40 11.67
CA GLU A 53 -5.92 20.53 12.58
C GLU A 53 -6.77 21.64 11.94
N TYR A 54 -6.44 22.04 10.70
CA TYR A 54 -7.24 23.04 9.99
C TYR A 54 -8.62 22.52 9.60
N SER A 55 -8.78 21.26 9.20
CA SER A 55 -10.11 20.71 8.93
C SER A 55 -11.00 20.68 10.17
N LYS A 56 -10.40 20.50 11.37
CA LYS A 56 -11.12 20.53 12.64
C LYS A 56 -11.49 21.96 13.03
N SER A 57 -10.58 22.93 12.91
CA SER A 57 -10.84 24.34 13.24
C SER A 57 -11.86 24.99 12.30
N GLU A 58 -11.77 24.68 11.00
CA GLU A 58 -12.68 25.21 9.98
C GLU A 58 -14.03 24.47 9.91
N GLY A 59 -14.16 23.32 10.56
CA GLY A 59 -15.37 22.48 10.48
C GLY A 59 -15.65 21.88 9.08
N ARG A 60 -14.67 21.94 8.17
CA ARG A 60 -14.74 21.44 6.78
C ARG A 60 -13.48 20.69 6.40
N GLN A 61 -13.53 19.90 5.34
CA GLN A 61 -12.33 19.27 4.78
C GLN A 61 -11.45 20.34 4.12
N VAL A 62 -10.17 20.35 4.49
CA VAL A 62 -9.11 21.15 3.83
C VAL A 62 -8.46 20.29 2.75
N TRP A 63 -8.33 20.87 1.53
CA TRP A 63 -7.95 20.11 0.34
C TRP A 63 -6.51 20.35 -0.14
N TRP A 64 -5.79 21.25 0.53
CA TRP A 64 -4.39 21.55 0.25
C TRP A 64 -3.57 21.46 1.54
N THR A 65 -2.27 21.18 1.43
CA THR A 65 -1.33 21.25 2.55
C THR A 65 -0.07 21.97 2.13
N ASN A 66 0.47 22.81 3.01
CA ASN A 66 1.78 23.45 2.89
C ASN A 66 2.83 22.81 3.81
N SER A 67 2.46 21.77 4.56
CA SER A 67 3.36 21.11 5.52
C SER A 67 4.61 20.48 4.89
N MET A 68 4.59 20.21 3.59
CA MET A 68 5.72 19.63 2.86
C MET A 68 5.76 20.07 1.41
N PHE A 69 6.96 20.06 0.82
CA PHE A 69 7.23 20.41 -0.59
C PHE A 69 6.68 21.77 -1.01
N GLY A 70 6.60 22.74 -0.09
CA GLY A 70 6.06 24.06 -0.33
C GLY A 70 4.56 24.11 -0.67
N GLY A 71 3.90 22.97 -0.79
CA GLY A 71 2.45 22.84 -1.01
C GLY A 71 2.07 21.79 -2.03
N MET A 72 0.98 21.05 -1.74
CA MET A 72 0.42 20.01 -2.62
C MET A 72 -1.02 19.68 -2.27
N PRO A 73 -1.83 19.13 -3.22
CA PRO A 73 -3.17 18.62 -2.91
C PRO A 73 -3.17 17.53 -1.84
N SER A 74 -4.15 17.58 -0.94
CA SER A 74 -4.28 16.62 0.18
C SER A 74 -4.90 15.28 -0.22
N TYR A 75 -5.21 15.05 -1.48
CA TYR A 75 -6.02 13.94 -2.01
C TYR A 75 -5.55 12.55 -1.57
N GLN A 76 -4.25 12.32 -1.59
CA GLN A 76 -3.65 11.02 -1.23
C GLN A 76 -3.03 11.00 0.18
N ILE A 77 -3.20 12.09 0.95
CA ILE A 77 -2.71 12.17 2.34
C ILE A 77 -3.88 11.94 3.29
N SER A 78 -4.82 12.89 3.37
CA SER A 78 -5.98 12.78 4.26
C SER A 78 -7.25 13.44 3.71
N GLY A 79 -7.26 13.82 2.44
CA GLY A 79 -8.43 14.39 1.77
C GLY A 79 -9.56 13.36 1.65
N GLN A 80 -10.72 13.64 2.27
CA GLN A 80 -11.86 12.73 2.28
C GLN A 80 -13.14 13.41 1.82
N THR A 81 -13.66 12.98 0.67
CA THR A 81 -15.00 13.40 0.22
C THR A 81 -16.08 12.84 1.15
N PRO A 82 -17.28 13.45 1.17
CA PRO A 82 -18.43 12.89 1.88
C PRO A 82 -18.73 11.44 1.52
N ALA A 83 -18.61 11.04 0.25
CA ALA A 83 -18.76 9.65 -0.18
C ALA A 83 -17.68 8.75 0.43
N ASN A 84 -16.44 9.23 0.52
CA ASN A 84 -15.35 8.50 1.18
C ASN A 84 -15.64 8.28 2.67
N LYS A 85 -16.10 9.33 3.37
CA LYS A 85 -16.49 9.23 4.78
C LYS A 85 -17.59 8.19 5.01
N LEU A 86 -18.55 8.08 4.10
CA LEU A 86 -19.61 7.08 4.18
C LEU A 86 -19.04 5.65 3.98
N ARG A 87 -18.14 5.46 3.01
CA ARG A 87 -17.46 4.17 2.79
C ARG A 87 -16.58 3.75 3.97
N ASN A 88 -15.87 4.70 4.60
CA ASN A 88 -15.05 4.41 5.78
C ASN A 88 -15.91 3.89 6.96
N LYS A 89 -17.19 4.33 7.04
CA LYS A 89 -18.13 3.72 8.01
C LYS A 89 -18.44 2.26 7.67
N LEU A 90 -18.59 1.91 6.39
CA LEU A 90 -18.78 0.51 5.97
C LEU A 90 -17.52 -0.32 6.25
N GLU A 91 -16.34 0.24 6.01
CA GLU A 91 -15.06 -0.38 6.38
C GLU A 91 -14.98 -0.64 7.90
N THR A 92 -15.33 0.35 8.73
CA THR A 92 -15.40 0.21 10.18
C THR A 92 -16.34 -0.94 10.59
N ILE A 93 -17.48 -1.10 9.92
CA ILE A 93 -18.40 -2.22 10.15
C ILE A 93 -17.73 -3.55 9.76
N SER A 94 -17.02 -3.62 8.64
CA SER A 94 -16.32 -4.84 8.20
C SER A 94 -15.22 -5.28 9.17
N HIS A 95 -14.66 -4.35 9.94
CA HIS A 95 -13.66 -4.56 10.99
C HIS A 95 -14.27 -4.69 12.41
N LEU A 96 -15.57 -4.88 12.52
CA LEU A 96 -16.32 -4.95 13.79
C LEU A 96 -16.10 -3.75 14.72
N GLY A 97 -15.87 -2.56 14.17
CA GLY A 97 -15.59 -1.34 14.93
C GLY A 97 -14.16 -1.24 15.48
N LEU A 98 -13.30 -2.21 15.22
CA LEU A 98 -11.91 -2.26 15.70
C LEU A 98 -10.99 -1.51 14.70
N VAL A 99 -10.94 -0.19 14.84
CA VAL A 99 -10.15 0.73 14.02
C VAL A 99 -9.25 1.60 14.91
N GLY A 100 -8.42 2.46 14.32
CA GLY A 100 -7.46 3.30 15.08
C GLY A 100 -6.44 2.43 15.81
N ASP A 101 -6.27 2.64 17.11
CA ASP A 101 -5.30 1.89 17.93
C ASP A 101 -5.56 0.37 17.95
N LYS A 102 -6.79 -0.04 17.65
CA LYS A 102 -7.21 -1.44 17.56
C LYS A 102 -7.20 -1.99 16.13
N ALA A 103 -6.73 -1.21 15.16
CA ALA A 103 -6.73 -1.60 13.74
C ALA A 103 -6.05 -2.96 13.47
N PRO A 104 -4.92 -3.34 14.09
CA PRO A 104 -4.31 -4.65 13.84
C PRO A 104 -5.25 -5.82 14.15
N VAL A 105 -6.02 -5.73 15.24
CA VAL A 105 -7.04 -6.74 15.61
C VAL A 105 -8.16 -6.74 14.57
N GLY A 106 -8.66 -5.56 14.19
CA GLY A 106 -9.72 -5.40 13.21
C GLY A 106 -9.35 -5.97 11.84
N ILE A 107 -8.13 -5.73 11.37
CA ILE A 107 -7.61 -6.26 10.10
C ILE A 107 -7.57 -7.79 10.12
N LEU A 108 -7.02 -8.40 11.18
CA LEU A 108 -6.96 -9.86 11.30
C LEU A 108 -8.35 -10.49 11.30
N ILE A 109 -9.31 -9.90 12.03
CA ILE A 109 -10.69 -10.39 12.04
C ILE A 109 -11.33 -10.22 10.64
N ALA A 110 -11.09 -9.10 9.98
CA ALA A 110 -11.60 -8.85 8.64
C ALA A 110 -11.02 -9.83 7.59
N TYR A 111 -9.73 -10.17 7.68
CA TYR A 111 -9.13 -11.26 6.88
C TYR A 111 -9.84 -12.57 7.11
N LEU A 112 -9.96 -13.01 8.37
CA LEU A 112 -10.61 -14.27 8.75
C LEU A 112 -12.04 -14.34 8.24
N ILE A 113 -12.83 -13.28 8.40
CA ILE A 113 -14.21 -13.19 7.91
C ILE A 113 -14.22 -13.23 6.36
N GLY A 114 -13.37 -12.45 5.71
CA GLY A 114 -13.31 -12.36 4.25
C GLY A 114 -12.95 -13.70 3.60
N PHE A 115 -11.93 -14.38 4.11
CA PHE A 115 -11.52 -15.70 3.62
C PHE A 115 -12.56 -16.78 3.93
N PHE A 116 -13.20 -16.71 5.09
CA PHE A 116 -14.32 -17.60 5.44
C PHE A 116 -15.48 -17.44 4.45
N ILE A 117 -15.89 -16.20 4.14
CA ILE A 117 -16.96 -15.92 3.16
C ILE A 117 -16.59 -16.50 1.79
N MET A 118 -15.36 -16.30 1.33
CA MET A 118 -14.89 -16.86 0.06
C MET A 118 -15.07 -18.39 0.05
N LEU A 119 -14.58 -19.09 1.05
CA LEU A 119 -14.65 -20.54 1.11
C LEU A 119 -16.10 -21.06 1.16
N ILE A 120 -16.98 -20.38 1.91
CA ILE A 120 -18.42 -20.67 1.91
C ILE A 120 -19.04 -20.46 0.51
N CYS A 121 -18.64 -19.44 -0.20
CA CYS A 121 -19.08 -19.22 -1.57
C CYS A 121 -18.67 -20.38 -2.51
N PHE A 122 -17.51 -20.99 -2.28
CA PHE A 122 -17.05 -22.20 -2.99
C PHE A 122 -17.67 -23.51 -2.45
N ASN A 123 -18.68 -23.40 -1.58
CA ASN A 123 -19.36 -24.54 -0.93
C ASN A 123 -18.40 -25.45 -0.15
N VAL A 124 -17.37 -24.90 0.48
CA VAL A 124 -16.56 -25.61 1.47
C VAL A 124 -17.38 -25.74 2.76
N ASN A 125 -17.28 -26.90 3.44
CA ASN A 125 -17.97 -27.11 4.70
C ASN A 125 -17.61 -26.00 5.71
N PRO A 126 -18.56 -25.39 6.44
CA PRO A 126 -18.29 -24.26 7.34
C PRO A 126 -17.22 -24.53 8.40
N TRP A 127 -17.14 -25.73 8.97
CA TRP A 127 -16.10 -26.08 9.92
C TRP A 127 -14.71 -26.11 9.28
N ILE A 128 -14.61 -26.67 8.07
CA ILE A 128 -13.35 -26.67 7.29
C ILE A 128 -12.99 -25.26 6.85
N SER A 129 -13.99 -24.44 6.55
CA SER A 129 -13.79 -23.02 6.18
C SER A 129 -13.16 -22.20 7.31
N ILE A 130 -13.36 -22.55 8.58
CA ILE A 130 -12.65 -21.94 9.71
C ILE A 130 -11.14 -22.20 9.60
N ALA A 131 -10.73 -23.48 9.44
CA ALA A 131 -9.32 -23.81 9.26
C ALA A 131 -8.72 -23.17 8.00
N GLY A 132 -9.51 -23.09 6.91
CA GLY A 132 -9.10 -22.43 5.68
C GLY A 132 -8.94 -20.92 5.82
N ALA A 133 -9.83 -20.27 6.53
CA ALA A 133 -9.70 -18.84 6.83
C ALA A 133 -8.45 -18.54 7.66
N ILE A 134 -8.14 -19.38 8.64
CA ILE A 134 -6.91 -19.30 9.44
C ILE A 134 -5.67 -19.47 8.55
N ALA A 135 -5.65 -20.47 7.69
CA ALA A 135 -4.53 -20.73 6.78
C ALA A 135 -4.25 -19.54 5.84
N LEU A 136 -5.31 -18.98 5.26
CA LEU A 136 -5.22 -17.82 4.37
C LEU A 136 -4.77 -16.56 5.11
N THR A 137 -5.32 -16.30 6.31
CA THR A 137 -4.97 -15.12 7.11
C THR A 137 -3.52 -15.13 7.55
N LEU A 138 -2.99 -16.30 7.92
CA LEU A 138 -1.61 -16.49 8.37
C LEU A 138 -0.64 -16.77 7.20
N SER A 139 -1.00 -16.51 5.96
CA SER A 139 -0.01 -16.41 4.89
C SER A 139 0.90 -15.21 5.17
N SER A 140 2.21 -15.43 5.23
CA SER A 140 3.12 -14.50 5.92
C SER A 140 3.11 -13.08 5.35
N TYR A 141 2.92 -12.91 4.04
CA TYR A 141 2.84 -11.57 3.44
C TYR A 141 1.71 -10.72 4.03
N PHE A 142 0.54 -11.34 4.30
CA PHE A 142 -0.59 -10.62 4.89
C PHE A 142 -0.32 -10.16 6.31
N MET A 143 0.54 -10.90 7.01
CA MET A 143 0.98 -10.55 8.36
C MET A 143 2.10 -9.50 8.35
N LEU A 144 3.07 -9.61 7.42
CA LEU A 144 4.22 -8.73 7.29
C LEU A 144 3.85 -7.28 6.94
N ILE A 145 2.83 -7.07 6.11
CA ILE A 145 2.42 -5.73 5.68
C ILE A 145 1.78 -4.90 6.79
N ILE A 146 1.32 -5.52 7.88
CA ILE A 146 0.68 -4.83 9.01
C ILE A 146 1.72 -4.04 9.82
N PRO A 147 2.80 -4.64 10.37
CA PRO A 147 3.84 -3.89 11.06
C PRO A 147 4.66 -2.97 10.13
N ALA A 148 4.74 -3.27 8.83
CA ALA A 148 5.31 -2.35 7.86
C ALA A 148 4.51 -1.05 7.70
N GLY A 149 3.25 -1.00 8.18
CA GLY A 149 2.38 0.18 8.09
C GLY A 149 1.54 0.25 6.81
N HIS A 150 1.57 -0.77 5.96
CA HIS A 150 0.80 -0.82 4.72
C HIS A 150 -0.70 -1.10 4.98
N ILE A 151 -1.31 -0.33 5.87
CA ILE A 151 -2.68 -0.55 6.37
C ILE A 151 -3.72 -0.50 5.24
N THR A 152 -3.58 0.43 4.29
CA THR A 152 -4.50 0.52 3.14
C THR A 152 -4.42 -0.72 2.24
N LYS A 153 -3.21 -1.30 2.08
CA LYS A 153 -2.99 -2.55 1.36
C LYS A 153 -3.65 -3.73 2.10
N ALA A 154 -3.46 -3.83 3.42
CA ALA A 154 -4.07 -4.84 4.26
C ALA A 154 -5.61 -4.77 4.19
N ASN A 155 -6.19 -3.59 4.37
CA ASN A 155 -7.63 -3.38 4.26
C ASN A 155 -8.18 -3.71 2.86
N ALA A 156 -7.43 -3.42 1.78
CA ALA A 156 -7.81 -3.85 0.44
C ALA A 156 -7.88 -5.38 0.35
N ILE A 157 -6.87 -6.09 0.83
CA ILE A 157 -6.83 -7.56 0.82
C ILE A 157 -8.02 -8.17 1.57
N CYS A 158 -8.46 -7.59 2.70
CA CYS A 158 -9.68 -8.01 3.40
C CYS A 158 -10.90 -8.09 2.47
N CYS A 159 -10.98 -7.23 1.46
CA CYS A 159 -12.10 -7.15 0.54
C CYS A 159 -11.95 -8.09 -0.68
N LEU A 160 -10.72 -8.46 -1.05
CA LEU A 160 -10.44 -9.20 -2.28
C LEU A 160 -11.02 -10.62 -2.23
N ALA A 161 -10.80 -11.34 -1.15
CA ALA A 161 -11.27 -12.72 -1.04
C ALA A 161 -12.81 -12.85 -1.10
N PRO A 162 -13.60 -12.02 -0.37
CA PRO A 162 -15.04 -12.02 -0.53
C PRO A 162 -15.49 -11.70 -1.96
N MET A 163 -14.81 -10.78 -2.66
CA MET A 163 -15.14 -10.46 -4.06
C MET A 163 -14.94 -11.67 -4.97
N ILE A 164 -13.86 -12.44 -4.80
CA ILE A 164 -13.64 -13.70 -5.53
C ILE A 164 -14.77 -14.69 -5.24
N GLY A 165 -15.17 -14.82 -3.98
CA GLY A 165 -16.31 -15.64 -3.57
C GLY A 165 -17.65 -15.19 -4.17
N GLY A 166 -17.89 -13.88 -4.15
CA GLY A 166 -19.08 -13.25 -4.76
C GLY A 166 -19.16 -13.47 -6.25
N PHE A 167 -18.04 -13.29 -6.96
CA PHE A 167 -17.91 -13.62 -8.39
C PHE A 167 -18.26 -15.09 -8.66
N TYR A 168 -17.65 -16.01 -7.92
CA TYR A 168 -17.95 -17.44 -8.07
C TYR A 168 -19.43 -17.75 -7.82
N ALA A 169 -20.01 -17.20 -6.76
CA ALA A 169 -21.43 -17.40 -6.43
C ALA A 169 -22.36 -16.87 -7.53
N LEU A 170 -22.01 -15.72 -8.13
CA LEU A 170 -22.77 -15.11 -9.23
C LEU A 170 -22.85 -16.03 -10.44
N PHE A 171 -21.72 -16.63 -10.87
CA PHE A 171 -21.67 -17.58 -12.00
C PHE A 171 -22.20 -19.00 -11.67
N ARG A 172 -22.65 -19.22 -10.40
CA ARG A 172 -23.37 -20.41 -9.95
C ARG A 172 -24.86 -20.13 -9.72
N ASN A 173 -25.40 -19.06 -10.34
CA ASN A 173 -26.79 -18.63 -10.24
C ASN A 173 -27.25 -18.29 -8.80
N ARG A 174 -26.27 -18.04 -7.87
CA ARG A 174 -26.57 -17.62 -6.50
C ARG A 174 -26.52 -16.10 -6.39
N TYR A 175 -27.35 -15.43 -7.20
CA TYR A 175 -27.36 -13.97 -7.35
C TYR A 175 -27.58 -13.23 -6.03
N TRP A 176 -28.45 -13.79 -5.18
CA TRP A 176 -28.80 -13.24 -3.85
C TRP A 176 -27.64 -13.29 -2.83
N ILE A 177 -26.57 -14.02 -3.10
CA ILE A 177 -25.32 -14.03 -2.36
C ILE A 177 -24.26 -13.23 -3.11
N GLY A 178 -24.07 -13.52 -4.40
CA GLY A 178 -22.97 -12.99 -5.19
C GLY A 178 -23.03 -11.47 -5.33
N ILE A 179 -24.19 -10.89 -5.68
CA ILE A 179 -24.35 -9.44 -5.87
C ILE A 179 -24.12 -8.68 -4.54
N PRO A 180 -24.76 -9.02 -3.41
CA PRO A 180 -24.51 -8.35 -2.13
C PRO A 180 -23.04 -8.36 -1.71
N ILE A 181 -22.36 -9.50 -1.84
CA ILE A 181 -20.94 -9.60 -1.47
C ILE A 181 -20.09 -8.71 -2.39
N LEU A 182 -20.30 -8.75 -3.72
CA LEU A 182 -19.58 -7.91 -4.66
C LEU A 182 -19.81 -6.43 -4.36
N LEU A 183 -21.07 -6.01 -4.15
CA LEU A 183 -21.40 -4.61 -3.88
C LEU A 183 -20.79 -4.14 -2.56
N PHE A 184 -20.95 -4.88 -1.48
CA PHE A 184 -20.43 -4.47 -0.17
C PHE A 184 -18.91 -4.37 -0.18
N TYR A 185 -18.22 -5.45 -0.50
CA TYR A 185 -16.75 -5.48 -0.45
C TYR A 185 -16.10 -4.70 -1.59
N GLY A 186 -16.73 -4.64 -2.76
CA GLY A 186 -16.27 -3.79 -3.86
C GLY A 186 -16.39 -2.30 -3.54
N THR A 187 -17.50 -1.87 -2.91
CA THR A 187 -17.69 -0.48 -2.46
C THR A 187 -16.63 -0.06 -1.45
N ILE A 188 -16.23 -0.93 -0.53
CA ILE A 188 -15.15 -0.66 0.42
C ILE A 188 -13.79 -0.74 -0.28
N GLY A 189 -13.46 -1.89 -0.87
CA GLY A 189 -12.11 -2.28 -1.27
C GLY A 189 -11.50 -1.50 -2.43
N LEU A 190 -12.33 -1.11 -3.43
CA LEU A 190 -11.83 -0.57 -4.70
C LEU A 190 -10.97 0.71 -4.56
N ALA A 191 -11.13 1.53 -3.52
CA ALA A 191 -10.37 2.77 -3.33
C ALA A 191 -9.25 2.66 -2.29
N LEU A 192 -9.14 1.54 -1.59
CA LEU A 192 -8.18 1.43 -0.50
C LEU A 192 -6.74 1.34 -1.02
N HIS A 193 -6.50 0.49 -2.03
CA HIS A 193 -5.18 0.34 -2.62
C HIS A 193 -5.29 -0.08 -4.09
N THR A 194 -5.00 0.84 -5.01
CA THR A 194 -5.22 0.66 -6.46
C THR A 194 -4.50 -0.57 -7.02
N GLN A 195 -3.24 -0.80 -6.64
CA GLN A 195 -2.45 -1.94 -7.12
C GLN A 195 -3.05 -3.29 -6.68
N MET A 196 -3.49 -3.42 -5.42
CA MET A 196 -4.15 -4.65 -4.95
C MET A 196 -5.47 -4.89 -5.68
N THR A 197 -6.26 -3.85 -5.87
CA THR A 197 -7.49 -3.91 -6.66
C THR A 197 -7.22 -4.35 -8.10
N TYR A 198 -6.15 -3.84 -8.72
CA TYR A 198 -5.75 -4.21 -10.07
C TYR A 198 -5.43 -5.71 -10.15
N TYR A 199 -4.68 -6.25 -9.21
CA TYR A 199 -4.35 -7.68 -9.16
C TYR A 199 -5.56 -8.58 -8.98
N VAL A 200 -6.56 -8.14 -8.21
CA VAL A 200 -7.84 -8.86 -8.14
C VAL A 200 -8.56 -8.85 -9.47
N PHE A 201 -8.59 -7.74 -10.19
CA PHE A 201 -9.20 -7.72 -11.51
C PHE A 201 -8.48 -8.65 -12.50
N MET A 202 -7.15 -8.76 -12.41
CA MET A 202 -6.41 -9.74 -13.21
C MET A 202 -6.85 -11.18 -12.86
N LEU A 203 -6.97 -11.51 -11.57
CA LEU A 203 -7.46 -12.82 -11.13
C LEU A 203 -8.91 -13.06 -11.58
N LEU A 204 -9.81 -12.08 -11.40
CA LEU A 204 -11.19 -12.19 -11.86
C LEU A 204 -11.27 -12.32 -13.38
N GLY A 205 -10.35 -11.71 -14.14
CA GLY A 205 -10.22 -11.91 -15.59
C GLY A 205 -9.85 -13.34 -15.96
N VAL A 206 -8.87 -13.94 -15.28
CA VAL A 206 -8.52 -15.36 -15.47
C VAL A 206 -9.70 -16.27 -15.10
N MET A 207 -10.39 -15.96 -14.00
CA MET A 207 -11.59 -16.71 -13.60
C MET A 207 -12.72 -16.53 -14.62
N PHE A 208 -12.90 -15.34 -15.18
CA PHE A 208 -13.93 -15.08 -16.20
C PHE A 208 -13.69 -15.89 -17.49
N ILE A 209 -12.42 -15.97 -17.92
CA ILE A 209 -12.04 -16.86 -19.03
C ILE A 209 -12.41 -18.33 -18.70
N GLY A 210 -12.15 -18.77 -17.46
CA GLY A 210 -12.56 -20.09 -16.98
C GLY A 210 -14.07 -20.29 -17.04
N GLU A 211 -14.87 -19.27 -16.70
CA GLU A 211 -16.34 -19.35 -16.80
C GLU A 211 -16.86 -19.43 -18.24
N ILE A 212 -16.19 -18.77 -19.20
CA ILE A 212 -16.48 -18.95 -20.63
C ILE A 212 -16.38 -20.42 -21.01
N PHE A 213 -15.24 -21.06 -20.68
CA PHE A 213 -15.04 -22.49 -20.97
C PHE A 213 -16.08 -23.40 -20.28
N ILE A 214 -16.38 -23.14 -19.01
CA ILE A 214 -17.36 -23.93 -18.24
C ILE A 214 -18.76 -23.84 -18.86
N HIS A 215 -19.20 -22.64 -19.20
CA HIS A 215 -20.53 -22.43 -19.76
C HIS A 215 -20.63 -22.90 -21.22
N ALA A 216 -19.55 -22.78 -22.00
CA ALA A 216 -19.45 -23.34 -23.35
C ALA A 216 -19.57 -24.87 -23.32
N GLN A 217 -18.83 -25.56 -22.44
CA GLN A 217 -18.93 -27.03 -22.29
C GLN A 217 -20.33 -27.48 -21.86
N LYS A 218 -21.03 -26.70 -21.05
CA LYS A 218 -22.39 -26.98 -20.59
C LYS A 218 -23.48 -26.47 -21.52
N LYS A 219 -23.14 -25.75 -22.59
CA LYS A 219 -24.08 -25.04 -23.47
C LYS A 219 -25.02 -24.08 -22.72
N ALA A 220 -24.56 -23.50 -21.61
CA ALA A 220 -25.34 -22.68 -20.68
C ALA A 220 -25.13 -21.18 -20.92
N TRP A 221 -25.25 -20.72 -22.18
CA TRP A 221 -24.98 -19.35 -22.58
C TRP A 221 -25.96 -18.33 -22.00
N LYS A 222 -27.23 -18.70 -21.80
CA LYS A 222 -28.21 -17.79 -21.18
C LYS A 222 -27.81 -17.42 -19.75
N GLU A 223 -27.41 -18.39 -18.95
CA GLU A 223 -26.95 -18.20 -17.59
C GLU A 223 -25.65 -17.39 -17.55
N PHE A 224 -24.72 -17.66 -18.48
CA PHE A 224 -23.49 -16.91 -18.62
C PHE A 224 -23.75 -15.45 -18.91
N ILE A 225 -24.55 -15.12 -19.95
CA ILE A 225 -24.87 -13.74 -20.34
C ILE A 225 -25.57 -13.01 -19.19
N LYS A 226 -26.51 -13.67 -18.50
CA LYS A 226 -27.20 -13.08 -17.36
C LYS A 226 -26.23 -12.75 -16.22
N SER A 227 -25.35 -13.70 -15.86
CA SER A 227 -24.36 -13.48 -14.80
C SER A 227 -23.38 -12.38 -15.18
N THR A 228 -22.94 -12.34 -16.44
CA THR A 228 -22.06 -11.28 -16.96
C THR A 228 -22.73 -9.91 -16.92
N ALA A 229 -23.99 -9.81 -17.34
CA ALA A 229 -24.74 -8.55 -17.27
C ALA A 229 -24.88 -8.06 -15.82
N LEU A 230 -25.20 -8.95 -14.87
CA LEU A 230 -25.28 -8.60 -13.46
C LEU A 230 -23.92 -8.23 -12.86
N LEU A 231 -22.83 -8.87 -13.31
CA LEU A 231 -21.46 -8.49 -12.94
C LEU A 231 -21.14 -7.08 -13.41
N ILE A 232 -21.42 -6.77 -14.69
CA ILE A 232 -21.19 -5.45 -15.27
C ILE A 232 -21.98 -4.39 -14.51
N VAL A 233 -23.26 -4.61 -14.24
CA VAL A 233 -24.08 -3.65 -13.47
C VAL A 233 -23.51 -3.46 -12.05
N SER A 234 -23.10 -4.55 -11.39
CA SER A 234 -22.49 -4.45 -10.06
C SER A 234 -21.18 -3.66 -10.12
N MET A 235 -20.33 -3.88 -11.13
CA MET A 235 -19.06 -3.17 -11.30
C MET A 235 -19.30 -1.68 -11.63
N LEU A 236 -20.30 -1.35 -12.45
CA LEU A 236 -20.65 0.05 -12.72
C LEU A 236 -21.11 0.78 -11.46
N ILE A 237 -21.92 0.14 -10.60
CA ILE A 237 -22.30 0.72 -9.30
C ILE A 237 -21.06 0.92 -8.43
N ILE A 238 -20.20 -0.10 -8.30
CA ILE A 238 -18.98 -0.05 -7.49
C ILE A 238 -18.06 1.07 -7.99
N LEU A 239 -17.77 1.14 -9.29
CA LEU A 239 -16.96 2.20 -9.88
C LEU A 239 -17.60 3.58 -9.68
N GLY A 240 -18.92 3.67 -9.86
CA GLY A 240 -19.67 4.90 -9.66
C GLY A 240 -19.56 5.46 -8.24
N THR A 241 -19.43 4.59 -7.22
CA THR A 241 -19.20 5.04 -5.82
C THR A 241 -17.89 5.80 -5.64
N LYS A 242 -16.99 5.79 -6.62
CA LYS A 242 -15.62 6.27 -6.54
C LYS A 242 -15.25 7.32 -7.57
N LEU A 243 -16.21 7.76 -8.38
CA LEU A 243 -15.94 8.68 -9.48
C LEU A 243 -15.26 9.96 -9.01
N SER A 244 -15.69 10.57 -7.89
CA SER A 244 -15.06 11.78 -7.35
C SER A 244 -13.59 11.54 -6.97
N TRP A 245 -13.30 10.42 -6.31
CA TRP A 245 -11.93 10.05 -5.95
C TRP A 245 -11.08 9.73 -7.19
N LEU A 246 -11.65 9.02 -8.17
CA LEU A 246 -10.96 8.69 -9.42
C LEU A 246 -10.61 9.97 -10.19
N GLU A 247 -11.53 10.94 -10.27
CA GLU A 247 -11.30 12.20 -10.96
C GLU A 247 -10.22 13.03 -10.28
N MET A 248 -10.29 13.21 -8.95
CA MET A 248 -9.23 13.86 -8.16
C MET A 248 -7.86 13.24 -8.45
N ASN A 249 -7.77 11.90 -8.41
CA ASN A 249 -6.51 11.21 -8.63
C ASN A 249 -6.07 11.26 -10.10
N ARG A 250 -6.99 11.21 -11.06
CA ARG A 250 -6.65 11.32 -12.48
C ARG A 250 -5.97 12.65 -12.79
N ASN A 251 -6.50 13.75 -12.26
CA ASN A 251 -5.95 15.08 -12.48
C ASN A 251 -4.63 15.25 -11.72
N TYR A 252 -4.59 14.86 -10.46
CA TYR A 252 -3.39 14.96 -9.64
C TYR A 252 -2.22 14.12 -10.16
N LEU A 253 -2.48 12.86 -10.57
CA LEU A 253 -1.41 11.96 -11.03
C LEU A 253 -0.65 12.49 -12.24
N LYS A 254 -1.27 13.28 -13.10
CA LYS A 254 -0.59 13.90 -14.25
C LYS A 254 0.53 14.85 -13.83
N GLU A 255 0.38 15.49 -12.66
CA GLU A 255 1.33 16.43 -12.11
C GLU A 255 2.37 15.79 -11.19
N THR A 256 2.29 14.47 -10.95
CA THR A 256 3.15 13.78 -9.97
C THR A 256 4.24 12.95 -10.64
N MET A 257 5.20 12.49 -9.81
CA MET A 257 6.24 11.53 -10.21
C MET A 257 5.72 10.24 -10.86
N ARG A 258 4.43 9.89 -10.68
CA ARG A 258 3.85 8.65 -11.23
C ARG A 258 3.18 8.82 -12.59
N GLY A 259 2.87 10.03 -12.98
CA GLY A 259 2.14 10.30 -14.23
C GLY A 259 2.74 11.43 -15.06
N GLY A 260 3.42 12.36 -14.41
CA GLY A 260 4.15 13.46 -15.07
C GLY A 260 5.55 13.04 -15.51
N HIS A 261 6.06 13.74 -16.49
CA HIS A 261 7.45 13.67 -16.94
C HIS A 261 8.16 14.98 -16.60
N SER A 262 9.49 14.96 -16.54
CA SER A 262 10.27 16.16 -16.32
C SER A 262 10.14 17.11 -17.52
N GLU A 263 9.87 18.38 -17.25
CA GLU A 263 9.87 19.44 -18.26
C GLU A 263 11.28 20.01 -18.52
N LEU A 264 12.28 19.53 -17.76
CA LEU A 264 13.68 19.98 -17.87
C LEU A 264 14.53 19.14 -18.83
N VAL A 265 13.94 18.17 -19.52
CA VAL A 265 14.63 17.37 -20.54
C VAL A 265 14.57 18.12 -21.87
N SER A 266 15.74 18.31 -22.52
CA SER A 266 15.82 18.93 -23.85
C SER A 266 15.16 18.04 -24.91
N ASP A 267 14.43 18.63 -25.86
CA ASP A 267 13.76 17.93 -26.97
C ASP A 267 14.74 17.19 -27.92
N GLU A 268 16.06 17.34 -27.76
CA GLU A 268 17.10 16.72 -28.59
C GLU A 268 17.46 15.27 -28.19
N GLY A 269 16.96 14.76 -27.06
CA GLY A 269 17.15 13.36 -26.69
C GLY A 269 15.95 12.52 -27.15
N ASN A 270 16.24 11.46 -27.91
CA ASN A 270 15.31 10.43 -28.39
C ASN A 270 14.69 9.59 -27.22
N ASP A 271 14.55 10.18 -26.04
CA ASP A 271 13.82 9.56 -24.93
C ASP A 271 12.33 9.73 -25.21
N GLU A 272 11.71 8.67 -25.72
CA GLU A 272 10.25 8.53 -25.76
C GLU A 272 9.70 9.03 -24.43
N LYS A 273 8.78 10.00 -24.46
CA LYS A 273 8.14 10.57 -23.27
C LYS A 273 7.58 9.43 -22.42
N LEU A 274 8.35 8.98 -21.44
CA LEU A 274 7.99 7.86 -20.56
C LEU A 274 6.75 8.25 -19.75
N VAL A 275 5.60 7.81 -20.24
CA VAL A 275 4.33 7.95 -19.52
C VAL A 275 4.23 6.83 -18.50
N GLY A 276 4.87 7.01 -17.36
CA GLY A 276 4.86 5.99 -16.28
C GLY A 276 6.11 6.03 -15.42
N LEU A 277 6.28 4.98 -14.62
CA LEU A 277 7.52 4.75 -13.88
C LEU A 277 8.60 4.24 -14.83
N ASP A 278 9.85 4.48 -14.47
CA ASP A 278 10.97 3.77 -15.06
C ASP A 278 10.87 2.26 -14.80
N PHE A 279 11.27 1.43 -15.76
CA PHE A 279 11.14 -0.02 -15.66
C PHE A 279 12.00 -0.59 -14.53
N ASP A 280 13.25 -0.14 -14.39
CA ASP A 280 14.15 -0.64 -13.36
C ASP A 280 13.68 -0.23 -11.96
N TYR A 281 13.18 0.99 -11.84
CA TYR A 281 12.56 1.46 -10.59
C TYR A 281 11.27 0.68 -10.24
N ALA A 282 10.41 0.42 -11.21
CA ALA A 282 9.18 -0.34 -11.00
C ALA A 282 9.47 -1.79 -10.60
N THR A 283 10.53 -2.40 -11.15
CA THR A 283 10.92 -3.79 -10.93
C THR A 283 12.02 -3.97 -9.89
N ALA A 284 12.46 -2.91 -9.19
CA ALA A 284 13.53 -2.96 -8.19
C ALA A 284 13.25 -3.97 -7.05
N TRP A 285 11.98 -4.26 -6.75
CA TRP A 285 11.53 -5.32 -5.86
C TRP A 285 10.95 -6.49 -6.65
N SER A 286 11.78 -7.12 -7.46
CA SER A 286 11.46 -8.37 -8.16
C SER A 286 11.72 -9.58 -7.26
N TYR A 287 10.86 -10.58 -7.39
CA TYR A 287 11.01 -11.85 -6.69
C TYR A 287 12.06 -12.71 -7.41
N GLY A 288 13.01 -13.26 -6.70
CA GLY A 288 13.98 -14.18 -7.29
C GLY A 288 13.32 -15.48 -7.75
N LYS A 289 13.76 -16.07 -8.88
CA LYS A 289 13.20 -17.36 -9.34
C LYS A 289 13.34 -18.43 -8.27
N ALA A 290 14.52 -18.58 -7.66
CA ALA A 290 14.77 -19.48 -6.56
C ALA A 290 14.02 -19.09 -5.28
N GLU A 291 13.75 -17.81 -5.09
CA GLU A 291 12.97 -17.30 -3.95
C GLU A 291 11.53 -17.85 -3.93
N THR A 292 11.02 -18.35 -5.07
CA THR A 292 9.73 -19.07 -5.14
C THR A 292 9.65 -20.25 -4.15
N LEU A 293 10.76 -20.84 -3.76
CA LEU A 293 10.81 -21.89 -2.75
C LEU A 293 10.42 -21.42 -1.35
N THR A 294 10.43 -20.10 -1.08
CA THR A 294 9.96 -19.55 0.22
C THR A 294 8.48 -19.80 0.44
N LEU A 295 7.68 -19.99 -0.62
CA LEU A 295 6.28 -20.39 -0.47
C LEU A 295 6.12 -21.70 0.33
N LEU A 296 7.12 -22.60 0.27
CA LEU A 296 7.18 -23.89 0.96
C LEU A 296 8.18 -23.91 2.13
N ILE A 297 9.30 -23.23 2.00
CA ILE A 297 10.45 -23.26 2.93
C ILE A 297 10.76 -21.80 3.35
N PRO A 298 10.22 -21.30 4.48
CA PRO A 298 10.18 -19.86 4.77
C PRO A 298 11.57 -19.19 4.84
N ASP A 299 12.55 -19.84 5.42
CA ASP A 299 13.89 -19.26 5.57
C ASP A 299 14.84 -19.65 4.39
N TYR A 300 14.31 -20.06 3.22
CA TYR A 300 15.13 -20.45 2.06
C TYR A 300 16.06 -19.31 1.62
N MET A 301 15.58 -18.08 1.59
CA MET A 301 16.39 -16.88 1.30
C MET A 301 16.93 -16.19 2.55
N GLY A 302 16.98 -16.87 3.70
CA GLY A 302 17.59 -16.36 4.93
C GLY A 302 16.68 -15.45 5.78
N GLY A 303 15.38 -15.31 5.43
CA GLY A 303 14.40 -14.54 6.20
C GLY A 303 14.39 -13.06 5.85
N ALA A 304 14.45 -12.14 6.83
CA ALA A 304 14.47 -10.69 6.63
C ALA A 304 15.89 -10.14 6.43
N SER A 305 16.00 -8.93 5.88
CA SER A 305 17.31 -8.24 5.71
C SER A 305 18.00 -7.94 7.05
N ASN A 306 17.21 -7.69 8.09
CA ASN A 306 17.67 -7.54 9.48
C ASN A 306 16.97 -8.61 10.32
N TYR A 307 17.53 -9.80 10.33
CA TYR A 307 16.88 -10.95 10.95
C TYR A 307 17.36 -11.17 12.38
N ASN A 308 16.43 -11.25 13.32
CA ASN A 308 16.76 -11.61 14.71
C ASN A 308 16.87 -13.13 14.84
N LEU A 309 18.10 -13.62 14.88
CA LEU A 309 18.40 -15.05 15.02
C LEU A 309 18.14 -15.61 16.43
N GLY A 310 17.90 -14.74 17.41
CA GLY A 310 17.78 -15.14 18.82
C GLY A 310 19.12 -15.54 19.46
N LYS A 311 18.99 -16.16 20.62
CA LYS A 311 20.17 -16.64 21.39
C LYS A 311 20.64 -18.00 20.87
N ASP A 312 21.92 -18.27 21.02
CA ASP A 312 22.58 -19.56 20.74
C ASP A 312 22.51 -19.99 19.25
N SER A 313 22.35 -19.03 18.35
CA SER A 313 22.43 -19.28 16.91
C SER A 313 23.81 -19.80 16.48
N LYS A 314 23.88 -20.43 15.31
CA LYS A 314 25.16 -20.88 14.75
C LYS A 314 26.10 -19.68 14.56
N LEU A 315 25.57 -18.57 14.05
CA LEU A 315 26.31 -17.31 13.87
C LEU A 315 26.86 -16.78 15.23
N GLU A 316 26.05 -16.74 16.30
CA GLU A 316 26.55 -16.31 17.64
C GLU A 316 27.74 -17.14 18.11
N LYS A 317 27.65 -18.46 17.93
CA LYS A 317 28.72 -19.38 18.31
C LYS A 317 29.99 -19.16 17.48
N GLU A 318 29.86 -19.00 16.17
CA GLU A 318 30.98 -18.75 15.28
C GLU A 318 31.63 -17.38 15.54
N LEU A 319 30.84 -16.31 15.75
CA LEU A 319 31.36 -14.99 16.10
C LEU A 319 32.13 -15.00 17.44
N ARG A 320 31.68 -15.77 18.43
CA ARG A 320 32.41 -15.94 19.69
C ARG A 320 33.71 -16.70 19.49
N ASN A 321 33.74 -17.69 18.60
CA ASN A 321 34.97 -18.44 18.29
C ASN A 321 36.02 -17.56 17.57
N ILE A 322 35.57 -16.56 16.84
CA ILE A 322 36.41 -15.53 16.17
C ILE A 322 36.96 -14.53 17.21
N GLY A 323 36.44 -14.53 18.45
CA GLY A 323 36.93 -13.68 19.54
C GLY A 323 36.00 -12.52 19.91
N LEU A 324 34.81 -12.40 19.33
CA LEU A 324 33.84 -11.37 19.73
C LEU A 324 33.29 -11.68 21.12
N SER A 325 33.07 -10.63 21.92
CA SER A 325 32.37 -10.76 23.20
C SER A 325 30.96 -11.29 23.01
N THR A 326 30.42 -11.98 24.04
CA THR A 326 29.04 -12.49 24.00
C THR A 326 28.01 -11.37 23.72
N SER A 327 28.24 -10.18 24.28
CA SER A 327 27.32 -9.03 24.03
C SER A 327 27.41 -8.53 22.59
N SER A 328 28.62 -8.40 22.03
CA SER A 328 28.82 -7.97 20.64
C SER A 328 28.26 -8.99 19.64
N ALA A 329 28.53 -10.29 19.86
CA ALA A 329 27.98 -11.35 19.02
C ALA A 329 26.45 -11.39 19.05
N ARG A 330 25.81 -11.22 20.21
CA ARG A 330 24.36 -11.12 20.35
C ARG A 330 23.79 -9.86 19.71
N GLY A 331 24.46 -8.72 19.89
CA GLY A 331 24.10 -7.46 19.22
C GLY A 331 24.06 -7.63 17.71
N PHE A 332 25.10 -8.27 17.13
CA PHE A 332 25.14 -8.57 15.70
C PHE A 332 24.01 -9.52 15.27
N CYS A 333 23.77 -10.59 16.04
CA CYS A 333 22.72 -11.57 15.75
C CYS A 333 21.29 -11.03 15.92
N SER A 334 21.09 -9.91 16.62
CA SER A 334 19.76 -9.28 16.75
C SER A 334 19.27 -8.61 15.48
N GLY A 335 20.16 -8.29 14.54
CA GLY A 335 19.88 -7.72 13.23
C GLY A 335 20.77 -8.33 12.15
N ALA A 336 20.94 -9.67 12.15
CA ALA A 336 21.85 -10.35 11.25
C ALA A 336 21.44 -10.21 9.77
N PRO A 337 22.38 -9.93 8.84
CA PRO A 337 22.14 -9.78 7.42
C PRO A 337 22.02 -11.15 6.72
N THR A 338 21.00 -11.92 7.12
CA THR A 338 20.83 -13.30 6.61
C THR A 338 20.14 -13.41 5.27
N TYR A 339 19.36 -12.40 4.87
CA TYR A 339 18.73 -12.38 3.54
C TYR A 339 19.80 -12.33 2.44
N TRP A 340 19.69 -13.21 1.45
CA TRP A 340 20.64 -13.31 0.32
C TRP A 340 19.97 -13.28 -1.05
N GLY A 341 18.65 -12.96 -1.09
CA GLY A 341 17.93 -12.77 -2.35
C GLY A 341 18.31 -11.48 -3.08
N GLU A 342 17.61 -11.21 -4.17
CA GLU A 342 17.95 -10.15 -5.12
C GLU A 342 17.36 -8.78 -4.77
N LYS A 343 16.42 -8.72 -3.82
CA LYS A 343 15.81 -7.44 -3.39
C LYS A 343 16.78 -6.63 -2.55
N SER A 344 16.73 -5.31 -2.68
CA SER A 344 17.58 -4.41 -1.90
C SER A 344 17.37 -4.55 -0.38
N PHE A 345 16.14 -4.86 0.03
CA PHE A 345 15.77 -5.25 1.38
C PHE A 345 14.41 -5.96 1.39
N THR A 346 14.16 -6.76 2.43
CA THR A 346 12.87 -7.40 2.67
C THR A 346 12.57 -7.46 4.17
N SER A 347 11.30 -7.35 4.54
CA SER A 347 10.82 -7.54 5.91
C SER A 347 10.62 -9.03 6.27
N GLY A 348 10.63 -9.92 5.28
CA GLY A 348 10.48 -11.36 5.49
C GLY A 348 10.02 -12.09 4.21
N PRO A 349 9.87 -13.41 4.29
CA PRO A 349 9.51 -14.26 3.15
C PRO A 349 8.03 -14.20 2.83
N VAL A 350 7.66 -14.52 1.59
CA VAL A 350 6.30 -14.92 1.22
C VAL A 350 6.15 -16.42 1.46
N TYR A 351 5.40 -16.80 2.50
CA TYR A 351 5.24 -18.19 2.92
C TYR A 351 3.76 -18.54 3.06
N VAL A 352 3.27 -19.50 2.28
CA VAL A 352 1.85 -19.91 2.34
C VAL A 352 1.61 -21.10 3.28
N GLY A 353 2.66 -21.77 3.74
CA GLY A 353 2.59 -22.89 4.63
C GLY A 353 2.93 -24.24 3.95
N ALA A 354 3.71 -25.08 4.62
CA ALA A 354 4.10 -26.38 4.08
C ALA A 354 2.89 -27.33 3.93
N ILE A 355 1.96 -27.30 4.88
CA ILE A 355 0.70 -28.04 4.80
C ILE A 355 -0.12 -27.55 3.60
N ILE A 356 -0.13 -26.26 3.34
CA ILE A 356 -0.91 -25.68 2.22
C ILE A 356 -0.29 -26.05 0.88
N CYS A 357 1.03 -26.05 0.74
CA CYS A 357 1.71 -26.53 -0.48
C CYS A 357 1.38 -28.00 -0.76
N PHE A 358 1.40 -28.85 0.26
CA PHE A 358 0.95 -30.24 0.15
C PHE A 358 -0.52 -30.33 -0.30
N LEU A 359 -1.43 -29.60 0.33
CA LEU A 359 -2.85 -29.60 -0.03
C LEU A 359 -3.10 -29.02 -1.42
N PHE A 360 -2.31 -28.05 -1.87
CA PHE A 360 -2.37 -27.49 -3.22
C PHE A 360 -2.04 -28.56 -4.27
N ILE A 361 -0.93 -29.32 -4.10
CA ILE A 361 -0.57 -30.43 -4.97
C ILE A 361 -1.66 -31.51 -4.95
N LEU A 362 -2.19 -31.83 -3.77
CA LEU A 362 -3.33 -32.74 -3.63
C LEU A 362 -4.54 -32.26 -4.43
N GLY A 363 -4.82 -30.94 -4.38
CA GLY A 363 -5.90 -30.31 -5.15
C GLY A 363 -5.74 -30.48 -6.66
N LEU A 364 -4.54 -30.35 -7.16
CA LEU A 364 -4.24 -30.59 -8.58
C LEU A 364 -4.52 -32.03 -9.00
N ILE A 365 -4.37 -32.98 -8.09
CA ILE A 365 -4.62 -34.42 -8.37
C ILE A 365 -6.11 -34.76 -8.27
N ILE A 366 -6.79 -34.41 -7.19
CA ILE A 366 -8.13 -34.93 -6.88
C ILE A 366 -9.30 -34.03 -7.26
N VAL A 367 -9.08 -32.69 -7.35
CA VAL A 367 -10.15 -31.76 -7.76
C VAL A 367 -10.40 -31.89 -9.25
N LYS A 368 -11.64 -32.10 -9.62
CA LYS A 368 -12.07 -32.28 -11.02
C LYS A 368 -12.64 -30.97 -11.57
N GLY A 369 -12.61 -30.83 -12.88
CA GLY A 369 -13.20 -29.72 -13.61
C GLY A 369 -12.23 -28.58 -13.91
N THR A 370 -12.73 -27.54 -14.59
CA THR A 370 -11.95 -26.44 -15.13
C THR A 370 -11.31 -25.57 -14.05
N TYR A 371 -11.97 -25.42 -12.89
CA TYR A 371 -11.52 -24.50 -11.84
C TYR A 371 -10.12 -24.78 -11.28
N LYS A 372 -9.71 -26.06 -11.19
CA LYS A 372 -8.34 -26.35 -10.73
C LYS A 372 -7.27 -25.78 -11.68
N TRP A 373 -7.55 -25.82 -12.99
CA TRP A 373 -6.65 -25.29 -14.00
C TRP A 373 -6.64 -23.76 -14.01
N VAL A 374 -7.79 -23.14 -13.77
CA VAL A 374 -7.92 -21.67 -13.58
C VAL A 374 -7.08 -21.22 -12.39
N LEU A 375 -7.19 -21.90 -11.25
CA LEU A 375 -6.42 -21.56 -10.04
C LEU A 375 -4.93 -21.84 -10.23
N LEU A 376 -4.56 -22.94 -10.89
CA LEU A 376 -3.16 -23.21 -11.23
C LEU A 376 -2.60 -22.15 -12.17
N ALA A 377 -3.32 -21.81 -13.24
CA ALA A 377 -2.89 -20.81 -14.20
C ALA A 377 -2.71 -19.44 -13.52
N ALA A 378 -3.65 -19.04 -12.66
CA ALA A 378 -3.54 -17.79 -11.88
C ALA A 378 -2.33 -17.80 -10.93
N THR A 379 -2.06 -18.93 -10.26
CA THR A 379 -0.89 -19.11 -9.39
C THR A 379 0.41 -18.97 -10.18
N CYS A 380 0.57 -19.73 -11.26
CA CYS A 380 1.76 -19.69 -12.10
C CYS A 380 1.98 -18.32 -12.74
N PHE A 381 0.90 -17.68 -13.19
CA PHE A 381 0.93 -16.36 -13.79
C PHE A 381 1.38 -15.29 -12.78
N SER A 382 0.85 -15.33 -11.54
CA SER A 382 1.25 -14.38 -10.51
C SER A 382 2.72 -14.55 -10.11
N ILE A 383 3.20 -15.80 -9.99
CA ILE A 383 4.62 -16.10 -9.70
C ILE A 383 5.52 -15.58 -10.83
N ALA A 384 5.14 -15.85 -12.09
CA ALA A 384 5.93 -15.44 -13.25
C ALA A 384 6.02 -13.90 -13.36
N LEU A 385 4.94 -13.16 -13.10
CA LEU A 385 4.96 -11.70 -13.06
C LEU A 385 5.69 -11.14 -11.83
N ALA A 386 5.67 -11.85 -10.70
CA ALA A 386 6.42 -11.45 -9.51
C ALA A 386 7.94 -11.52 -9.72
N TRP A 387 8.43 -12.37 -10.62
CA TRP A 387 9.85 -12.43 -10.99
C TRP A 387 10.36 -11.13 -11.62
N GLY A 388 9.47 -10.24 -12.09
CA GLY A 388 9.83 -8.90 -12.54
C GLY A 388 10.98 -8.89 -13.56
N HIS A 389 12.08 -8.16 -13.25
CA HIS A 389 13.27 -8.14 -14.11
C HIS A 389 13.91 -9.51 -14.30
N ASN A 390 13.72 -10.46 -13.38
CA ASN A 390 14.22 -11.84 -13.53
C ASN A 390 13.48 -12.63 -14.62
N TYR A 391 12.35 -12.11 -15.10
CA TYR A 391 11.64 -12.63 -16.28
C TYR A 391 11.20 -11.47 -17.17
N GLU A 392 12.19 -10.74 -17.67
CA GLU A 392 12.06 -9.45 -18.32
C GLU A 392 11.07 -9.46 -19.49
N TRP A 393 11.11 -10.47 -20.36
CA TRP A 393 10.21 -10.56 -21.50
C TRP A 393 8.73 -10.44 -21.09
N LEU A 394 8.29 -11.21 -20.09
CA LEU A 394 6.92 -11.18 -19.63
C LEU A 394 6.62 -9.86 -18.92
N SER A 395 7.55 -9.37 -18.11
CA SER A 395 7.39 -8.13 -17.35
C SER A 395 7.29 -6.93 -18.28
N ARG A 396 8.11 -6.83 -19.33
CA ARG A 396 8.00 -5.79 -20.35
C ARG A 396 6.71 -5.89 -21.14
N LEU A 397 6.27 -7.09 -21.52
CA LEU A 397 4.98 -7.27 -22.21
C LEU A 397 3.82 -6.63 -21.42
N PHE A 398 3.81 -6.81 -20.08
CA PHE A 398 2.79 -6.21 -19.23
C PHE A 398 3.04 -4.71 -18.99
N PHE A 399 4.27 -4.33 -18.77
CA PHE A 399 4.67 -2.95 -18.48
C PHE A 399 4.37 -2.02 -19.66
N ASP A 400 4.65 -2.45 -20.88
CA ASP A 400 4.51 -1.64 -22.09
C ASP A 400 3.11 -1.66 -22.68
N HIS A 401 2.36 -2.79 -22.52
CA HIS A 401 1.11 -2.98 -23.26
C HIS A 401 -0.13 -3.08 -22.38
N PHE A 402 0.02 -3.43 -21.09
CA PHE A 402 -1.16 -3.54 -20.23
C PHE A 402 -1.52 -2.19 -19.59
N PRO A 403 -2.78 -1.74 -19.71
CA PRO A 403 -3.19 -0.46 -19.18
C PRO A 403 -2.85 -0.30 -17.70
N LEU A 404 -2.23 0.82 -17.33
CA LEU A 404 -1.88 1.20 -15.94
C LEU A 404 -0.82 0.31 -15.26
N TYR A 405 -0.34 -0.78 -15.85
CA TYR A 405 0.64 -1.65 -15.20
C TYR A 405 1.95 -0.91 -14.88
N ASN A 406 2.39 -0.02 -15.77
CA ASN A 406 3.57 0.83 -15.61
C ASN A 406 3.43 1.97 -14.58
N LYS A 407 2.31 2.03 -13.83
CA LYS A 407 2.11 2.98 -12.72
C LYS A 407 2.39 2.34 -11.36
N PHE A 408 2.64 1.03 -11.33
CA PHE A 408 2.87 0.27 -10.10
C PHE A 408 4.33 -0.10 -9.93
N ARG A 409 4.80 -0.05 -8.68
CA ARG A 409 6.11 -0.55 -8.28
C ARG A 409 5.97 -1.78 -7.40
N THR A 410 7.09 -2.45 -7.08
CA THR A 410 7.10 -3.62 -6.18
C THR A 410 6.25 -4.74 -6.77
N VAL A 411 6.67 -5.22 -7.93
CA VAL A 411 5.94 -6.23 -8.72
C VAL A 411 5.70 -7.54 -7.96
N GLU A 412 6.54 -7.90 -6.97
CA GLU A 412 6.33 -9.08 -6.12
C GLU A 412 4.99 -9.08 -5.38
N SER A 413 4.38 -7.90 -5.16
CA SER A 413 3.07 -7.79 -4.50
C SER A 413 1.94 -8.54 -5.23
N ILE A 414 2.15 -8.93 -6.50
CA ILE A 414 1.20 -9.76 -7.24
C ILE A 414 1.08 -11.18 -6.69
N LEU A 415 2.05 -11.62 -5.86
CA LEU A 415 1.98 -12.92 -5.17
C LEU A 415 0.75 -13.07 -4.27
N VAL A 416 0.07 -11.97 -3.92
CA VAL A 416 -1.25 -12.01 -3.27
C VAL A 416 -2.22 -12.95 -4.00
N ILE A 417 -2.12 -13.09 -5.32
CA ILE A 417 -2.93 -14.03 -6.11
C ILE A 417 -2.55 -15.47 -5.73
N ALA A 418 -1.26 -15.81 -5.72
CA ALA A 418 -0.79 -17.15 -5.34
C ALA A 418 -1.17 -17.50 -3.91
N GLU A 419 -1.02 -16.55 -2.98
CA GLU A 419 -1.37 -16.71 -1.57
C GLU A 419 -2.88 -16.91 -1.32
N ILE A 420 -3.73 -16.51 -2.26
CA ILE A 420 -5.17 -16.80 -2.23
C ILE A 420 -5.49 -18.11 -2.96
N THR A 421 -4.93 -18.32 -4.15
CA THR A 421 -5.31 -19.43 -5.03
C THR A 421 -4.77 -20.77 -4.56
N MET A 422 -3.57 -20.79 -3.96
CA MET A 422 -2.98 -22.03 -3.43
C MET A 422 -3.78 -22.61 -2.26
N PRO A 423 -4.07 -21.86 -1.19
CA PRO A 423 -4.91 -22.36 -0.10
C PRO A 423 -6.34 -22.66 -0.57
N LEU A 424 -6.92 -21.84 -1.48
CA LEU A 424 -8.25 -22.09 -2.01
C LEU A 424 -8.32 -23.47 -2.68
N LEU A 425 -7.37 -23.78 -3.57
CA LEU A 425 -7.33 -25.10 -4.22
C LEU A 425 -7.07 -26.22 -3.19
N GLY A 426 -6.22 -25.97 -2.20
CA GLY A 426 -5.96 -26.88 -1.08
C GLY A 426 -7.22 -27.22 -0.29
N PHE A 427 -8.04 -26.22 0.05
CA PHE A 427 -9.30 -26.44 0.77
C PHE A 427 -10.42 -27.01 -0.13
N LEU A 428 -10.37 -26.80 -1.45
CA LEU A 428 -11.18 -27.55 -2.40
C LEU A 428 -10.78 -29.03 -2.44
N ALA A 429 -9.49 -29.37 -2.25
CA ALA A 429 -9.06 -30.75 -2.08
C ALA A 429 -9.63 -31.37 -0.80
N VAL A 430 -9.55 -30.67 0.34
CA VAL A 430 -10.14 -31.14 1.60
C VAL A 430 -11.65 -31.35 1.45
N LYS A 431 -12.36 -30.41 0.81
CA LYS A 431 -13.77 -30.60 0.45
C LYS A 431 -13.98 -31.89 -0.36
N LYS A 432 -13.16 -32.10 -1.39
CA LYS A 432 -13.27 -33.29 -2.23
C LYS A 432 -13.00 -34.58 -1.47
N LEU A 433 -12.04 -34.58 -0.53
CA LEU A 433 -11.79 -35.74 0.35
C LEU A 433 -13.01 -36.10 1.20
N ILE A 434 -13.76 -35.09 1.66
CA ILE A 434 -14.96 -35.28 2.48
C ILE A 434 -16.12 -35.82 1.65
N GLU A 435 -16.29 -35.32 0.43
CA GLU A 435 -17.39 -35.65 -0.47
C GLU A 435 -17.17 -36.98 -1.24
N SER A 436 -15.93 -37.47 -1.34
CA SER A 436 -15.58 -38.64 -2.17
C SER A 436 -15.75 -39.95 -1.43
N ASP A 437 -16.36 -40.90 -2.10
CA ASP A 437 -16.43 -42.28 -1.65
C ASP A 437 -15.20 -43.11 -2.10
N ASP A 438 -14.40 -42.63 -3.06
CA ASP A 438 -13.17 -43.30 -3.52
C ASP A 438 -12.01 -43.11 -2.52
N LYS A 439 -12.08 -43.90 -1.44
CA LYS A 439 -11.06 -43.88 -0.39
C LYS A 439 -9.70 -44.37 -0.84
N LYS A 440 -9.66 -45.36 -1.78
CA LYS A 440 -8.41 -45.95 -2.29
C LYS A 440 -7.67 -44.94 -3.20
N GLY A 441 -8.39 -44.31 -4.12
CA GLY A 441 -7.83 -43.29 -5.01
C GLY A 441 -7.36 -42.05 -4.21
N ASN A 442 -8.14 -41.61 -3.23
CA ASN A 442 -7.75 -40.50 -2.37
C ASN A 442 -6.46 -40.78 -1.58
N ARG A 443 -6.29 -41.99 -1.00
CA ARG A 443 -5.06 -42.39 -0.31
C ARG A 443 -3.85 -42.37 -1.24
N LYS A 444 -3.99 -42.90 -2.45
CA LYS A 444 -2.93 -42.87 -3.46
C LYS A 444 -2.54 -41.42 -3.80
N ALA A 445 -3.53 -40.53 -3.99
CA ALA A 445 -3.30 -39.13 -4.29
C ALA A 445 -2.59 -38.41 -3.14
N ILE A 446 -2.96 -38.65 -1.87
CA ILE A 446 -2.31 -38.10 -0.68
C ILE A 446 -0.84 -38.53 -0.64
N LEU A 447 -0.55 -39.82 -0.87
CA LEU A 447 0.84 -40.34 -0.85
C LEU A 447 1.69 -39.71 -1.98
N ILE A 448 1.12 -39.57 -3.18
CA ILE A 448 1.80 -38.94 -4.32
C ILE A 448 2.09 -37.46 -4.00
N SER A 449 1.10 -36.74 -3.51
CA SER A 449 1.24 -35.31 -3.15
C SER A 449 2.27 -35.12 -2.04
N ALA A 450 2.21 -35.93 -0.98
CA ALA A 450 3.20 -35.91 0.10
C ALA A 450 4.59 -36.26 -0.41
N GLY A 451 4.71 -37.28 -1.28
CA GLY A 451 6.00 -37.67 -1.87
C GLY A 451 6.62 -36.56 -2.69
N ILE A 452 5.85 -35.87 -3.53
CA ILE A 452 6.35 -34.74 -4.34
C ILE A 452 6.82 -33.60 -3.42
N THR A 453 5.98 -33.18 -2.46
CA THR A 453 6.29 -32.05 -1.60
C THR A 453 7.44 -32.36 -0.65
N ALA A 454 7.47 -33.58 -0.09
CA ALA A 454 8.57 -34.04 0.77
C ALA A 454 9.90 -34.17 0.01
N ALA A 455 9.87 -34.65 -1.24
CA ALA A 455 11.06 -34.74 -2.08
C ALA A 455 11.70 -33.37 -2.30
N ILE A 456 10.90 -32.32 -2.55
CA ILE A 456 11.41 -30.95 -2.69
C ILE A 456 12.12 -30.52 -1.40
N CYS A 457 11.49 -30.73 -0.23
CA CYS A 457 12.09 -30.39 1.05
C CYS A 457 13.39 -31.16 1.33
N LEU A 458 13.42 -32.47 1.01
CA LEU A 458 14.61 -33.31 1.20
C LEU A 458 15.75 -32.91 0.26
N ILE A 459 15.47 -32.62 -1.00
CA ILE A 459 16.47 -32.17 -1.96
C ILE A 459 17.08 -30.86 -1.49
N VAL A 460 16.26 -29.89 -1.09
CA VAL A 460 16.75 -28.60 -0.57
C VAL A 460 17.56 -28.77 0.71
N ALA A 461 17.10 -29.62 1.65
CA ALA A 461 17.85 -29.88 2.88
C ALA A 461 19.22 -30.54 2.61
N ALA A 462 19.26 -31.52 1.70
CA ALA A 462 20.49 -32.22 1.35
C ALA A 462 21.48 -31.34 0.56
N SER A 463 20.98 -30.44 -0.29
CA SER A 463 21.81 -29.57 -1.11
C SER A 463 22.21 -28.26 -0.39
N SER A 464 21.69 -27.98 0.79
CA SER A 464 21.84 -26.69 1.49
C SER A 464 23.30 -26.23 1.64
N GLY A 465 24.23 -27.17 1.91
CA GLY A 465 25.67 -26.87 2.05
C GLY A 465 26.37 -26.55 0.73
N SER A 466 25.76 -26.87 -0.42
CA SER A 466 26.32 -26.62 -1.75
C SER A 466 25.67 -25.40 -2.43
N ILE A 467 24.65 -24.79 -1.81
CA ILE A 467 24.00 -23.61 -2.36
C ILE A 467 24.90 -22.40 -2.11
N ASP A 468 25.21 -21.67 -3.17
CA ASP A 468 25.86 -20.36 -3.06
C ASP A 468 24.84 -19.35 -2.49
N THR A 469 25.11 -18.90 -1.27
CA THR A 469 24.27 -17.96 -0.54
C THR A 469 24.87 -16.55 -0.50
N THR A 470 25.81 -16.23 -1.42
CA THR A 470 26.33 -14.87 -1.56
C THR A 470 25.27 -13.92 -2.13
N SER A 471 25.36 -12.64 -1.77
CA SER A 471 24.47 -11.60 -2.27
C SER A 471 25.26 -10.41 -2.79
N THR A 472 24.77 -9.78 -3.84
CA THR A 472 25.33 -8.51 -4.36
C THR A 472 25.32 -7.41 -3.28
N TYR A 473 24.39 -7.48 -2.35
CA TYR A 473 24.29 -6.53 -1.23
C TYR A 473 25.30 -6.77 -0.10
N ASP A 474 26.00 -7.91 -0.08
CA ASP A 474 27.01 -8.22 0.94
C ASP A 474 28.23 -7.29 0.86
N GLN A 475 28.46 -6.66 -0.28
CA GLN A 475 29.49 -5.62 -0.44
C GLN A 475 29.34 -4.49 0.59
N ARG A 476 28.11 -4.17 1.00
CA ARG A 476 27.83 -3.14 2.02
C ARG A 476 28.40 -3.50 3.38
N LEU A 477 28.55 -4.79 3.68
CA LEU A 477 29.11 -5.25 4.95
C LEU A 477 30.57 -4.84 5.12
N LYS A 478 31.33 -4.67 4.02
CA LYS A 478 32.73 -4.21 4.04
C LYS A 478 32.90 -2.81 4.64
N SER A 479 31.86 -1.96 4.56
CA SER A 479 31.92 -0.61 5.13
C SER A 479 31.67 -0.57 6.65
N TYR A 480 31.16 -1.67 7.23
CA TYR A 480 30.78 -1.73 8.65
C TYR A 480 31.60 -2.74 9.47
N ILE A 481 32.38 -3.61 8.83
CA ILE A 481 33.14 -4.66 9.49
C ILE A 481 34.64 -4.38 9.27
N ASP A 482 35.43 -4.52 10.33
CA ASP A 482 36.89 -4.36 10.25
C ASP A 482 37.47 -5.32 9.18
N PRO A 483 38.28 -4.84 8.25
CA PRO A 483 38.87 -5.66 7.19
C PRO A 483 39.67 -6.87 7.70
N SER A 484 40.27 -6.78 8.88
CA SER A 484 41.10 -7.86 9.46
C SER A 484 40.30 -9.12 9.87
N ILE A 485 39.00 -8.96 10.16
CA ILE A 485 38.09 -10.04 10.57
C ILE A 485 36.92 -10.25 9.63
N PHE A 486 36.88 -9.46 8.52
CA PHE A 486 35.76 -9.50 7.58
C PHE A 486 35.49 -10.89 7.03
N ASP A 487 36.53 -11.58 6.52
CA ASP A 487 36.36 -12.89 5.89
C ASP A 487 35.85 -13.95 6.89
N ALA A 488 36.31 -13.88 8.14
CA ALA A 488 35.84 -14.78 9.18
C ALA A 488 34.36 -14.56 9.52
N ILE A 489 33.95 -13.30 9.69
CA ILE A 489 32.54 -12.94 9.96
C ILE A 489 31.67 -13.27 8.76
N TYR A 490 32.13 -12.96 7.55
CA TYR A 490 31.39 -13.24 6.33
C TYR A 490 31.15 -14.74 6.14
N ASN A 491 32.17 -15.57 6.31
CA ASN A 491 32.00 -17.02 6.30
C ASN A 491 31.03 -17.52 7.36
N ALA A 492 31.04 -16.95 8.55
CA ALA A 492 30.04 -17.26 9.58
C ALA A 492 28.60 -16.91 9.16
N ILE A 493 28.42 -15.79 8.46
CA ILE A 493 27.11 -15.42 7.86
C ILE A 493 26.67 -16.43 6.81
N LEU A 494 27.55 -16.82 5.88
CA LEU A 494 27.26 -17.82 4.85
C LEU A 494 26.87 -19.18 5.47
N ASN A 495 27.63 -19.62 6.49
CA ASN A 495 27.32 -20.82 7.25
C ASN A 495 25.96 -20.76 7.94
N GLN A 496 25.58 -19.59 8.48
CA GLN A 496 24.27 -19.38 9.08
C GLN A 496 23.15 -19.44 8.04
N ARG A 497 23.34 -18.83 6.85
CA ARG A 497 22.38 -18.89 5.74
C ARG A 497 22.10 -20.34 5.32
N GLN A 498 23.15 -21.14 5.12
CA GLN A 498 23.00 -22.56 4.79
C GLN A 498 22.31 -23.37 5.90
N ALA A 499 22.61 -23.07 7.17
CA ALA A 499 21.94 -23.69 8.31
C ALA A 499 20.45 -23.35 8.38
N LEU A 500 20.07 -22.10 8.05
CA LEU A 500 18.66 -21.69 7.95
C LEU A 500 17.93 -22.46 6.85
N ILE A 501 18.53 -22.61 5.66
CA ILE A 501 17.95 -23.38 4.55
C ILE A 501 17.65 -24.81 4.99
N SER A 502 18.66 -25.51 5.54
CA SER A 502 18.53 -26.90 5.96
C SER A 502 17.46 -27.09 7.04
N SER A 503 17.56 -26.31 8.12
CA SER A 503 16.62 -26.42 9.25
C SER A 503 15.19 -26.10 8.84
N SER A 504 14.99 -25.07 8.00
CA SER A 504 13.69 -24.67 7.52
C SER A 504 13.09 -25.69 6.55
N ALA A 505 13.91 -26.33 5.69
CA ALA A 505 13.47 -27.38 4.79
C ALA A 505 13.03 -28.64 5.57
N LEU A 506 13.81 -29.05 6.60
CA LEU A 506 13.44 -30.17 7.46
C LEU A 506 12.17 -29.88 8.27
N ARG A 507 12.01 -28.65 8.77
CA ARG A 507 10.78 -28.21 9.42
C ARG A 507 9.59 -28.36 8.47
N SER A 508 9.69 -27.85 7.25
CA SER A 508 8.63 -27.94 6.25
C SER A 508 8.29 -29.40 5.90
N LEU A 509 9.30 -30.26 5.80
CA LEU A 509 9.11 -31.71 5.62
C LEU A 509 8.22 -32.30 6.73
N VAL A 510 8.49 -31.96 8.00
CA VAL A 510 7.69 -32.43 9.13
C VAL A 510 6.24 -32.02 8.99
N PHE A 511 5.95 -30.76 8.64
CA PHE A 511 4.58 -30.30 8.46
C PHE A 511 3.88 -30.91 7.24
N VAL A 512 4.59 -31.17 6.15
CA VAL A 512 4.07 -31.95 5.00
C VAL A 512 3.62 -33.34 5.46
N LEU A 513 4.47 -34.02 6.25
CA LEU A 513 4.15 -35.38 6.76
C LEU A 513 2.97 -35.36 7.75
N ILE A 514 2.89 -34.33 8.61
CA ILE A 514 1.73 -34.13 9.51
C ILE A 514 0.44 -33.91 8.69
N GLY A 515 0.45 -33.03 7.69
CA GLY A 515 -0.70 -32.81 6.83
C GLY A 515 -1.15 -34.06 6.07
N ALA A 516 -0.18 -34.84 5.57
CA ALA A 516 -0.43 -36.11 4.92
C ALA A 516 -1.02 -37.15 5.92
N ALA A 517 -0.47 -37.25 7.12
CA ALA A 517 -0.98 -38.19 8.13
C ALA A 517 -2.42 -37.84 8.54
N ILE A 518 -2.72 -36.56 8.78
CA ILE A 518 -4.08 -36.09 9.13
C ILE A 518 -5.09 -36.49 8.04
N THR A 519 -4.76 -36.21 6.79
CA THR A 519 -5.65 -36.50 5.64
C THR A 519 -5.76 -38.02 5.37
N LEU A 520 -4.69 -38.78 5.55
CA LEU A 520 -4.72 -40.24 5.46
C LEU A 520 -5.60 -40.85 6.55
N VAL A 521 -5.40 -40.48 7.84
CA VAL A 521 -6.22 -40.98 8.96
C VAL A 521 -7.69 -40.68 8.72
N TYR A 522 -8.03 -39.50 8.20
CA TYR A 522 -9.41 -39.19 7.80
C TYR A 522 -9.95 -40.16 6.76
N CYS A 523 -9.16 -40.57 5.76
CA CYS A 523 -9.56 -41.53 4.72
C CYS A 523 -9.74 -42.97 5.23
N TYR A 524 -9.19 -43.33 6.41
CA TYR A 524 -9.39 -44.65 7.03
C TYR A 524 -10.62 -44.69 7.97
N LYS A 525 -11.12 -43.57 8.47
CA LYS A 525 -12.29 -43.55 9.36
C LYS A 525 -13.58 -43.90 8.60
N LYS A 526 -14.43 -44.73 9.23
CA LYS A 526 -15.72 -45.18 8.66
C LYS A 526 -16.89 -44.27 9.00
N GLU A 527 -16.86 -43.52 10.14
CA GLU A 527 -17.98 -42.72 10.63
C GLU A 527 -17.91 -41.26 10.12
N LYS A 528 -19.02 -40.76 9.55
CA LYS A 528 -19.08 -39.43 8.87
C LYS A 528 -19.44 -38.27 9.80
N GLN A 529 -20.22 -38.47 10.89
CA GLN A 529 -20.93 -37.36 11.53
C GLN A 529 -20.08 -36.40 12.39
N ASN A 530 -19.06 -36.90 13.08
CA ASN A 530 -18.14 -36.06 13.90
C ASN A 530 -16.74 -35.96 13.28
N SER A 531 -16.47 -36.74 12.21
CA SER A 531 -15.15 -36.80 11.59
C SER A 531 -14.74 -35.49 10.89
N THR A 532 -15.69 -34.73 10.33
CA THR A 532 -15.41 -33.45 9.63
C THR A 532 -15.02 -32.34 10.61
N LEU A 533 -15.71 -32.24 11.77
CA LEU A 533 -15.34 -31.28 12.82
C LEU A 533 -13.96 -31.61 13.39
N LEU A 534 -13.72 -32.89 13.68
CA LEU A 534 -12.41 -33.34 14.17
C LEU A 534 -11.29 -33.05 13.14
N LEU A 535 -11.53 -33.31 11.85
CA LEU A 535 -10.61 -32.96 10.77
C LEU A 535 -10.33 -31.45 10.77
N ALA A 536 -11.36 -30.61 10.88
CA ALA A 536 -11.21 -29.16 10.91
C ALA A 536 -10.35 -28.69 12.09
N ILE A 537 -10.59 -29.25 13.29
CA ILE A 537 -9.83 -28.91 14.50
C ILE A 537 -8.37 -29.34 14.35
N VAL A 538 -8.11 -30.63 14.02
CA VAL A 538 -6.75 -31.17 13.96
C VAL A 538 -5.95 -30.51 12.84
N LEU A 539 -6.57 -30.30 11.67
CA LEU A 539 -5.94 -29.60 10.55
C LEU A 539 -5.69 -28.13 10.90
N GLY A 540 -6.66 -27.46 11.54
CA GLY A 540 -6.52 -26.08 11.99
C GLY A 540 -5.37 -25.91 13.00
N VAL A 541 -5.26 -26.80 13.99
CA VAL A 541 -4.14 -26.80 14.96
C VAL A 541 -2.80 -27.05 14.27
N ALA A 542 -2.73 -27.98 13.33
CA ALA A 542 -1.51 -28.24 12.57
C ALA A 542 -1.09 -27.02 11.74
N ILE A 543 -2.03 -26.33 11.08
CA ILE A 543 -1.79 -25.10 10.32
C ILE A 543 -1.32 -23.97 11.24
N LEU A 544 -1.95 -23.78 12.41
CA LEU A 544 -1.49 -22.81 13.41
C LEU A 544 -0.06 -23.09 13.86
N SER A 545 0.27 -24.37 14.09
CA SER A 545 1.63 -24.80 14.50
C SER A 545 2.66 -24.60 13.39
N ASP A 546 2.25 -24.65 12.12
CA ASP A 546 3.10 -24.36 10.98
C ASP A 546 3.31 -22.84 10.79
N LEU A 547 2.26 -22.03 10.78
CA LEU A 547 2.32 -20.64 10.36
C LEU A 547 2.69 -19.66 11.49
N ILE A 548 2.11 -19.79 12.69
CA ILE A 548 2.33 -18.84 13.79
C ILE A 548 3.83 -18.67 14.16
N PRO A 549 4.64 -19.74 14.28
CA PRO A 549 6.05 -19.56 14.61
C PRO A 549 6.84 -18.79 13.55
N VAL A 550 6.43 -18.88 12.26
CA VAL A 550 7.04 -18.09 11.18
C VAL A 550 6.60 -16.64 11.29
N ASP A 551 5.29 -16.38 11.37
CA ASP A 551 4.75 -15.04 11.42
C ASP A 551 5.22 -14.23 12.63
N ARG A 552 5.35 -14.88 13.81
CA ARG A 552 5.81 -14.24 15.05
C ARG A 552 7.25 -13.74 14.99
N LYS A 553 8.07 -14.22 14.07
CA LYS A 553 9.41 -13.68 13.82
C LYS A 553 9.36 -12.27 13.26
N TYR A 554 8.29 -11.96 12.50
CA TYR A 554 8.15 -10.74 11.71
C TYR A 554 7.03 -9.81 12.20
N PHE A 555 6.02 -10.37 12.85
CA PHE A 555 4.94 -9.61 13.49
C PHE A 555 4.62 -10.20 14.86
N GLY A 556 5.07 -9.53 15.90
CA GLY A 556 4.95 -10.01 17.27
C GLY A 556 4.76 -8.89 18.29
N LYS A 557 4.96 -9.24 19.57
CA LYS A 557 4.81 -8.28 20.68
C LYS A 557 5.79 -7.12 20.63
N GLN A 558 6.94 -7.31 19.99
CA GLN A 558 7.99 -6.32 19.83
C GLN A 558 7.56 -5.12 18.98
N ASP A 559 6.55 -5.29 18.12
CA ASP A 559 6.07 -4.24 17.23
C ASP A 559 5.04 -3.30 17.89
N PHE A 560 4.73 -3.56 19.18
CA PHE A 560 3.78 -2.76 19.95
C PHE A 560 4.48 -1.97 21.04
N ILE A 561 4.21 -0.67 21.08
CA ILE A 561 4.72 0.27 22.06
C ILE A 561 3.59 0.86 22.90
N THR A 562 3.92 1.47 24.02
CA THR A 562 2.93 2.20 24.82
C THR A 562 2.48 3.48 24.11
N VAL A 563 1.26 3.94 24.40
CA VAL A 563 0.76 5.22 23.88
C VAL A 563 1.69 6.37 24.22
N LYS A 564 2.34 6.32 25.40
CA LYS A 564 3.34 7.31 25.82
C LYS A 564 4.56 7.30 24.90
N GLU A 565 5.14 6.15 24.62
CA GLU A 565 6.26 6.01 23.68
C GLU A 565 5.87 6.46 22.28
N ASN A 566 4.69 6.08 21.80
CA ASN A 566 4.17 6.52 20.50
C ASN A 566 4.03 8.06 20.43
N SER A 567 3.54 8.70 21.50
CA SER A 567 3.45 10.16 21.56
C SER A 567 4.82 10.85 21.59
N GLN A 568 5.85 10.19 22.11
CA GLN A 568 7.23 10.68 22.13
C GLN A 568 7.87 10.73 20.73
N LEU A 569 7.37 9.98 19.75
CA LEU A 569 7.83 10.07 18.35
C LEU A 569 7.69 11.50 17.80
N PHE A 570 6.69 12.23 18.27
CA PHE A 570 6.43 13.63 17.93
C PHE A 570 6.63 14.57 19.12
N ALA A 571 7.46 14.19 20.11
CA ALA A 571 7.81 15.08 21.21
C ALA A 571 8.45 16.36 20.67
N MET A 572 7.95 17.50 21.16
CA MET A 572 8.39 18.82 20.71
C MET A 572 9.85 19.05 21.09
N GLN A 573 10.69 19.27 20.09
CA GLN A 573 12.11 19.57 20.25
C GLN A 573 12.31 21.03 20.67
N ASN A 574 13.49 21.36 21.23
CA ASN A 574 13.77 22.74 21.66
C ASN A 574 13.82 23.70 20.47
N TRP A 575 14.38 23.28 19.36
CA TRP A 575 14.41 24.07 18.12
C TRP A 575 13.00 24.32 17.57
N GLU A 576 12.05 23.36 17.65
CA GLU A 576 10.65 23.58 17.27
C GLU A 576 10.00 24.67 18.16
N LYS A 577 10.24 24.61 19.48
CA LYS A 577 9.74 25.63 20.41
C LYS A 577 10.24 27.03 20.08
N SER A 578 11.51 27.14 19.69
CA SER A 578 12.11 28.39 19.28
C SER A 578 11.44 28.99 18.04
N ILE A 579 11.26 28.16 16.99
CA ILE A 579 10.63 28.60 15.73
C ILE A 579 9.15 28.95 15.94
N LEU A 580 8.41 28.19 16.74
CA LEU A 580 6.98 28.41 17.01
C LEU A 580 6.68 29.66 17.85
N GLN A 581 7.70 30.35 18.37
CA GLN A 581 7.54 31.70 18.96
C GLN A 581 7.25 32.77 17.88
N ASP A 582 7.65 32.52 16.64
CA ASP A 582 7.31 33.38 15.51
C ASP A 582 5.81 33.34 15.22
N LYS A 583 5.16 34.47 15.27
CA LYS A 583 3.70 34.62 15.05
C LYS A 583 3.34 35.01 13.63
N SER A 584 4.30 34.97 12.69
CA SER A 584 4.00 35.15 11.27
C SER A 584 3.01 34.07 10.81
N LEU A 585 2.04 34.47 9.98
CA LEU A 585 0.96 33.55 9.54
C LEU A 585 1.45 32.37 8.74
N ASP A 586 2.46 32.59 7.87
CA ASP A 586 3.04 31.57 7.05
C ASP A 586 4.52 31.79 6.81
N TYR A 587 5.31 30.71 6.94
CA TYR A 587 6.72 30.64 6.61
C TYR A 587 7.12 29.17 6.50
N ARG A 588 8.23 28.89 5.81
CA ARG A 588 8.76 27.54 5.66
C ARG A 588 10.12 27.39 6.35
N VAL A 589 10.47 26.14 6.62
CA VAL A 589 11.77 25.77 7.21
C VAL A 589 12.49 24.78 6.30
N LEU A 590 13.82 24.74 6.43
CA LEU A 590 14.68 23.71 5.85
C LEU A 590 15.42 23.00 6.99
N ASN A 591 15.05 21.73 7.24
CA ASN A 591 15.69 20.90 8.26
C ASN A 591 16.77 20.03 7.61
N LEU A 592 18.03 20.27 7.99
CA LEU A 592 19.21 19.56 7.51
C LEU A 592 19.64 18.43 8.44
N ASP A 593 19.05 18.32 9.64
CA ASP A 593 19.34 17.25 10.60
C ASP A 593 18.66 15.92 10.26
N VAL A 594 17.80 15.93 9.25
CA VAL A 594 17.06 14.78 8.78
C VAL A 594 17.33 14.52 7.29
N ASN A 595 16.91 13.38 6.79
CA ASN A 595 16.86 13.22 5.33
C ASN A 595 15.75 14.11 4.76
N THR A 596 16.13 15.32 4.32
CA THR A 596 15.24 16.43 3.96
C THR A 596 14.06 16.02 3.07
N PHE A 597 14.28 15.09 2.13
CA PHE A 597 13.27 14.66 1.15
C PHE A 597 12.68 13.27 1.44
N ASN A 598 12.97 12.74 2.61
CA ASN A 598 12.43 11.45 3.07
C ASN A 598 12.03 11.48 4.55
N ASP A 599 11.67 12.66 5.08
CA ASP A 599 11.20 12.87 6.45
C ASP A 599 9.85 13.56 6.47
N ALA A 600 8.93 13.08 7.30
CA ALA A 600 7.64 13.71 7.55
C ALA A 600 7.51 14.22 9.00
N ARG A 601 8.53 14.07 9.84
CA ARG A 601 8.49 14.45 11.25
C ARG A 601 8.50 15.98 11.41
N THR A 602 9.34 16.66 10.62
CA THR A 602 9.38 18.12 10.57
C THR A 602 8.03 18.68 10.14
N SER A 603 7.39 18.05 9.16
CA SER A 603 6.06 18.43 8.62
C SER A 603 4.92 18.29 9.62
N TYR A 604 5.12 17.63 10.76
CA TYR A 604 4.09 17.48 11.80
C TYR A 604 3.67 18.81 12.43
N ARG A 605 4.60 19.77 12.58
CA ARG A 605 4.34 21.07 13.20
C ARG A 605 4.75 22.27 12.37
N LEU A 606 5.66 22.09 11.42
CA LEU A 606 6.25 23.16 10.64
C LEU A 606 6.07 22.88 9.14
N LYS A 607 6.00 23.95 8.37
CA LYS A 607 5.94 23.86 6.91
C LYS A 607 7.35 23.65 6.37
N HIS A 608 7.61 22.50 5.81
CA HIS A 608 8.93 22.09 5.38
C HIS A 608 9.05 22.15 3.85
N ILE A 609 10.12 22.75 3.31
CA ILE A 609 10.39 22.69 1.86
C ILE A 609 10.83 21.31 1.40
N GLY A 610 11.21 20.42 2.32
CA GLY A 610 11.35 18.97 2.12
C GLY A 610 10.06 18.21 2.43
N GLY A 611 10.20 16.93 2.85
CA GLY A 611 9.07 16.09 3.23
C GLY A 611 9.15 14.67 2.69
N TYR A 612 8.10 13.88 2.91
CA TYR A 612 7.96 12.53 2.37
C TYR A 612 6.61 12.35 1.66
N SER A 613 6.64 12.09 0.37
CA SER A 613 5.48 11.62 -0.39
C SER A 613 5.91 10.82 -1.62
N ALA A 614 5.32 9.64 -1.80
CA ALA A 614 5.51 8.81 -3.00
C ALA A 614 4.83 9.40 -4.25
N VAL A 615 4.05 10.47 -4.08
CA VAL A 615 3.26 11.15 -5.12
C VAL A 615 3.47 12.67 -5.09
N LYS A 616 4.67 13.11 -4.72
CA LYS A 616 5.02 14.53 -4.82
C LYS A 616 4.94 15.01 -6.26
N MET A 617 4.71 16.32 -6.46
CA MET A 617 4.61 16.89 -7.80
C MET A 617 5.93 16.75 -8.55
N ARG A 618 5.87 16.41 -9.83
CA ARG A 618 7.05 16.21 -10.68
C ARG A 618 7.86 17.48 -10.81
N ARG A 619 7.22 18.59 -11.05
CA ARG A 619 7.88 19.90 -11.15
C ARG A 619 8.64 20.28 -9.89
N TYR A 620 8.12 19.93 -8.71
CA TYR A 620 8.84 20.15 -7.45
C TYR A 620 10.05 19.21 -7.29
N GLN A 621 9.95 17.97 -7.78
CA GLN A 621 11.11 17.08 -7.84
C GLN A 621 12.20 17.64 -8.75
N ASP A 622 11.83 18.17 -9.90
CA ASP A 622 12.76 18.83 -10.82
C ASP A 622 13.45 20.03 -10.12
N LEU A 623 12.70 20.83 -9.36
CA LEU A 623 13.25 21.91 -8.55
C LEU A 623 14.23 21.41 -7.47
N ILE A 624 13.92 20.27 -6.83
CA ILE A 624 14.84 19.65 -5.87
C ILE A 624 16.15 19.28 -6.56
N GLU A 625 16.09 18.59 -7.69
CA GLU A 625 17.26 18.09 -8.42
C GLU A 625 18.10 19.22 -9.04
N ALA A 626 17.43 20.22 -9.62
CA ALA A 626 18.09 21.30 -10.31
C ALA A 626 18.67 22.37 -9.37
N HIS A 627 18.01 22.64 -8.24
CA HIS A 627 18.28 23.83 -7.41
C HIS A 627 18.42 23.54 -5.91
N ILE A 628 17.43 22.93 -5.25
CA ILE A 628 17.43 22.86 -3.78
C ILE A 628 18.59 21.98 -3.29
N SER A 629 18.80 20.82 -3.90
CA SER A 629 19.92 19.92 -3.57
C SER A 629 21.30 20.54 -3.86
N LYS A 630 21.35 21.54 -4.73
CA LYS A 630 22.56 22.32 -5.04
C LYS A 630 22.66 23.61 -4.20
N ASN A 631 21.79 23.75 -3.21
CA ASN A 631 21.77 24.89 -2.30
C ASN A 631 21.60 26.26 -2.99
N ASN A 632 20.78 26.32 -4.06
CA ASN A 632 20.47 27.58 -4.73
C ASN A 632 19.71 28.51 -3.78
N LYS A 633 20.34 29.57 -3.31
CA LYS A 633 19.80 30.50 -2.32
C LYS A 633 18.61 31.29 -2.86
N ALA A 634 18.60 31.66 -4.14
CA ALA A 634 17.47 32.36 -4.74
C ALA A 634 16.20 31.51 -4.63
N VAL A 635 16.28 30.24 -5.01
CA VAL A 635 15.16 29.28 -4.96
C VAL A 635 14.71 29.04 -3.52
N ILE A 636 15.64 28.89 -2.57
CA ILE A 636 15.29 28.70 -1.16
C ILE A 636 14.59 29.94 -0.59
N ASN A 637 15.03 31.15 -0.98
CA ASN A 637 14.46 32.44 -0.55
C ASN A 637 13.04 32.64 -1.12
N MET A 638 12.81 32.34 -2.43
CA MET A 638 11.49 32.50 -3.04
C MET A 638 10.45 31.53 -2.48
N LEU A 639 10.89 30.38 -1.94
CA LEU A 639 10.03 29.44 -1.22
C LEU A 639 9.69 29.91 0.20
N ASN A 640 10.01 31.15 0.59
CA ASN A 640 9.79 31.71 1.92
C ASN A 640 10.42 30.88 3.04
N THR A 641 11.61 30.32 2.81
CA THR A 641 12.36 29.54 3.81
C THR A 641 12.97 30.51 4.83
N LYS A 642 12.28 30.68 5.94
CA LYS A 642 12.63 31.65 6.99
C LYS A 642 13.64 31.12 7.99
N TYR A 643 13.68 29.82 8.20
CA TYR A 643 14.57 29.16 9.15
C TYR A 643 15.26 27.94 8.56
N TYR A 644 16.54 27.78 8.93
CA TYR A 644 17.31 26.57 8.74
C TYR A 644 17.50 25.88 10.09
N ILE A 645 17.47 24.57 10.11
CA ILE A 645 17.79 23.73 11.25
C ILE A 645 19.02 22.90 10.88
N SER A 646 20.11 23.02 11.67
CA SER A 646 21.33 22.23 11.53
C SER A 646 21.98 22.03 12.87
N ASP A 647 22.40 20.80 13.20
CA ASP A 647 23.00 20.40 14.48
C ASP A 647 22.13 20.78 15.70
N GLY A 648 20.81 20.74 15.53
CA GLY A 648 19.85 21.13 16.58
C GLY A 648 19.71 22.65 16.81
N GLU A 649 20.44 23.46 16.06
CA GLU A 649 20.41 24.92 16.14
C GLU A 649 19.51 25.53 15.07
N VAL A 650 18.90 26.69 15.38
CA VAL A 650 18.01 27.43 14.50
C VAL A 650 18.71 28.66 13.95
N MET A 651 18.83 28.75 12.65
CA MET A 651 19.36 29.90 11.95
C MET A 651 18.26 30.62 11.18
N ARG A 652 18.11 31.94 11.41
CA ARG A 652 17.15 32.77 10.66
C ARG A 652 17.72 33.15 9.30
N ASN A 653 16.92 33.00 8.25
CA ASN A 653 17.23 33.51 6.93
C ASN A 653 16.65 34.91 6.72
N PRO A 654 17.48 35.97 6.70
CA PRO A 654 17.01 37.35 6.52
C PRO A 654 16.56 37.62 5.08
N ASN A 655 16.88 36.76 4.15
CA ASN A 655 16.61 36.95 2.71
C ASN A 655 15.36 36.20 2.23
N ALA A 656 14.60 35.54 3.12
CA ALA A 656 13.31 34.93 2.76
C ALA A 656 12.36 36.00 2.21
N MET A 657 11.72 35.70 1.05
CA MET A 657 10.93 36.68 0.29
C MET A 657 9.56 37.03 0.91
N GLY A 658 9.15 36.29 1.96
CA GLY A 658 7.81 36.40 2.54
C GLY A 658 6.77 35.65 1.72
N ASN A 659 5.48 35.96 1.99
CA ASN A 659 4.37 35.20 1.40
C ASN A 659 4.04 35.68 -0.02
N ALA A 660 4.27 36.94 -0.32
CA ALA A 660 4.09 37.54 -1.64
C ALA A 660 4.91 38.81 -1.78
N TRP A 661 5.29 39.17 -3.01
CA TRP A 661 5.98 40.42 -3.35
C TRP A 661 5.65 40.84 -4.78
N PHE A 662 5.82 42.14 -5.04
CA PHE A 662 5.73 42.69 -6.39
C PHE A 662 7.07 42.63 -7.12
N VAL A 663 7.04 42.37 -8.42
CA VAL A 663 8.22 42.48 -9.27
C VAL A 663 8.10 43.64 -10.23
N ASP A 664 9.24 44.20 -10.65
CA ASP A 664 9.32 45.32 -11.56
C ASP A 664 9.54 44.92 -13.02
N SER A 665 9.98 43.64 -13.26
CA SER A 665 10.22 43.12 -14.58
C SER A 665 9.81 41.66 -14.71
N LEU A 666 9.49 41.25 -15.96
CA LEU A 666 9.15 39.89 -16.35
C LEU A 666 10.06 39.46 -17.48
N LEU A 667 10.78 38.37 -17.27
CA LEU A 667 11.55 37.67 -18.30
C LEU A 667 10.69 36.56 -18.91
N LEU A 668 10.33 36.70 -20.18
CA LEU A 668 9.62 35.62 -20.89
C LEU A 668 10.62 34.72 -21.60
N VAL A 669 10.46 33.42 -21.44
CA VAL A 669 11.31 32.39 -22.04
C VAL A 669 10.51 31.39 -22.86
N ASP A 670 11.17 30.61 -23.72
CA ASP A 670 10.51 29.72 -24.68
C ASP A 670 10.21 28.33 -24.11
N SER A 671 10.76 27.99 -22.96
CA SER A 671 10.59 26.65 -22.40
C SER A 671 10.73 26.62 -20.87
N PRO A 672 10.12 25.62 -20.20
CA PRO A 672 10.30 25.39 -18.76
C PRO A 672 11.77 25.15 -18.35
N LEU A 673 12.59 24.58 -19.24
CA LEU A 673 14.02 24.42 -19.00
C LEU A 673 14.73 25.77 -18.89
N GLN A 674 14.45 26.68 -19.81
CA GLN A 674 15.00 28.06 -19.76
C GLN A 674 14.47 28.81 -18.53
N GLU A 675 13.18 28.61 -18.17
CA GLU A 675 12.59 29.19 -16.95
C GLU A 675 13.36 28.72 -15.70
N SER A 676 13.66 27.44 -15.59
CA SER A 676 14.47 26.91 -14.49
C SER A 676 15.91 27.44 -14.50
N GLN A 677 16.56 27.47 -15.66
CA GLN A 677 17.95 27.95 -15.78
C GLN A 677 18.09 29.42 -15.38
N ALA A 678 17.13 30.26 -15.77
CA ALA A 678 17.12 31.70 -15.45
C ALA A 678 17.12 31.98 -13.94
N LEU A 679 16.62 31.06 -13.10
CA LEU A 679 16.66 31.19 -11.65
C LEU A 679 18.08 31.22 -11.05
N ASN A 680 19.11 30.90 -11.81
CA ASN A 680 20.50 31.03 -11.39
C ASN A 680 21.06 32.43 -11.65
N GLU A 681 20.39 33.23 -12.46
CA GLU A 681 20.92 34.48 -13.02
C GLU A 681 20.10 35.73 -12.61
N ILE A 682 18.78 35.59 -12.48
CA ILE A 682 17.90 36.72 -12.17
C ILE A 682 17.94 37.12 -10.70
N ASP A 683 17.71 38.42 -10.42
CA ASP A 683 17.34 38.86 -9.08
C ASP A 683 15.82 38.64 -8.85
N ILE A 684 15.49 37.58 -8.13
CA ILE A 684 14.11 37.19 -7.83
C ILE A 684 13.30 38.27 -7.06
N LYS A 685 13.96 39.26 -6.49
CA LYS A 685 13.29 40.36 -5.76
C LYS A 685 12.61 41.34 -6.73
N THR A 686 13.21 41.53 -7.88
CA THR A 686 12.76 42.55 -8.85
C THR A 686 12.25 41.92 -10.16
N THR A 687 12.66 40.71 -10.45
CA THR A 687 12.36 40.04 -11.74
C THR A 687 11.72 38.68 -11.50
N ALA A 688 10.61 38.43 -12.20
CA ALA A 688 10.08 37.09 -12.35
C ALA A 688 10.43 36.53 -13.74
N VAL A 689 10.56 35.22 -13.86
CA VAL A 689 10.68 34.51 -15.15
C VAL A 689 9.43 33.67 -15.40
N ALA A 690 8.91 33.68 -16.61
CA ALA A 690 7.77 32.89 -17.03
C ALA A 690 7.94 32.29 -18.41
N ASP A 691 7.37 31.13 -18.62
CA ASP A 691 7.19 30.57 -19.97
C ASP A 691 6.22 31.46 -20.77
N LYS A 692 6.48 31.64 -22.07
CA LYS A 692 5.67 32.46 -23.01
C LYS A 692 4.19 32.06 -23.03
N GLN A 693 3.83 30.82 -22.68
CA GLN A 693 2.43 30.40 -22.57
C GLN A 693 1.61 31.24 -21.57
N PHE A 694 2.27 31.89 -20.59
CA PHE A 694 1.65 32.74 -19.58
C PHE A 694 1.76 34.26 -19.93
N ALA A 695 2.27 34.59 -21.10
CA ALA A 695 2.51 35.99 -21.49
C ALA A 695 1.22 36.85 -21.46
N ASP A 696 0.11 36.29 -21.94
CA ASP A 696 -1.18 37.00 -21.97
C ASP A 696 -1.71 37.27 -20.55
N ALA A 697 -1.59 36.30 -19.65
CA ALA A 697 -2.02 36.40 -18.25
C ALA A 697 -1.17 37.40 -17.41
N LEU A 698 0.07 37.69 -17.89
CA LEU A 698 1.03 38.55 -17.20
C LEU A 698 1.31 39.82 -18.00
N ASN A 699 0.51 40.16 -19.00
CA ASN A 699 0.72 41.29 -19.88
C ASN A 699 0.39 42.60 -19.20
N ILE A 700 1.43 43.31 -18.74
CA ILE A 700 1.35 44.67 -18.24
C ILE A 700 2.45 45.53 -18.84
N PRO A 701 2.25 46.87 -19.00
CA PRO A 701 3.33 47.79 -19.36
C PRO A 701 4.47 47.66 -18.34
N VAL A 702 5.73 47.66 -18.81
CA VAL A 702 6.90 47.68 -17.91
C VAL A 702 6.75 48.82 -16.91
N SER A 703 6.63 48.48 -15.64
CA SER A 703 6.35 49.45 -14.57
C SER A 703 7.63 49.86 -13.91
N SER A 704 7.84 51.15 -13.75
CA SER A 704 8.90 51.69 -12.89
C SER A 704 8.65 51.30 -11.44
N SER A 705 9.73 51.19 -10.65
CA SER A 705 9.67 50.92 -9.21
C SER A 705 8.61 51.79 -8.50
N ASP A 706 7.85 51.16 -7.62
CA ASP A 706 6.87 51.75 -6.73
C ASP A 706 7.26 51.39 -5.28
N PRO A 707 8.06 52.25 -4.60
CA PRO A 707 8.59 51.94 -3.28
C PRO A 707 7.53 51.75 -2.20
N ASP A 708 6.33 52.34 -2.39
CA ASP A 708 5.22 52.26 -1.44
C ASP A 708 4.28 51.08 -1.70
N ALA A 709 4.53 50.31 -2.81
CA ALA A 709 3.73 49.16 -3.12
C ALA A 709 3.96 48.03 -2.12
N PHE A 710 2.89 47.45 -1.64
CA PHE A 710 2.95 46.26 -0.78
C PHE A 710 1.87 45.24 -1.11
N ILE A 711 2.15 44.01 -0.79
CA ILE A 711 1.20 42.92 -0.72
C ILE A 711 1.45 42.09 0.55
N ARG A 712 0.42 41.83 1.33
CA ARG A 712 0.54 41.21 2.65
C ARG A 712 -0.51 40.13 2.82
N LEU A 713 -0.12 38.96 3.37
CA LEU A 713 -1.02 37.91 3.80
C LEU A 713 -1.70 38.32 5.10
N ASP A 714 -3.03 38.36 5.11
CA ASP A 714 -3.86 38.74 6.26
C ASP A 714 -4.51 37.54 6.94
N LYS A 715 -4.80 36.47 6.17
CA LYS A 715 -5.34 35.21 6.70
C LYS A 715 -4.76 34.02 5.97
N TYR A 716 -4.45 32.99 6.73
CA TYR A 716 -3.95 31.72 6.23
C TYR A 716 -4.81 30.53 6.68
N VAL A 717 -5.35 29.82 5.72
CA VAL A 717 -5.80 28.43 5.81
C VAL A 717 -5.18 27.72 4.61
N PRO A 718 -4.68 26.50 4.70
CA PRO A 718 -3.89 25.89 3.61
C PRO A 718 -4.56 25.95 2.23
N ASP A 719 -5.88 25.88 2.16
CA ASP A 719 -6.68 25.93 0.93
C ASP A 719 -7.48 27.23 0.77
N HIS A 720 -7.21 28.27 1.61
CA HIS A 720 -7.86 29.59 1.54
C HIS A 720 -6.95 30.68 2.08
N LEU A 721 -6.46 31.55 1.20
CA LEU A 721 -5.50 32.60 1.51
C LEU A 721 -6.11 33.95 1.21
N GLU A 722 -6.00 34.91 2.17
CA GLU A 722 -6.48 36.26 1.96
C GLU A 722 -5.30 37.25 2.05
N TYR A 723 -5.19 38.13 1.05
CA TYR A 723 -4.16 39.17 1.00
C TYR A 723 -4.78 40.54 0.84
N THR A 724 -4.07 41.54 1.33
CA THR A 724 -4.30 42.97 1.00
C THR A 724 -3.10 43.51 0.23
N SER A 725 -3.37 44.24 -0.86
CA SER A 725 -2.35 44.90 -1.65
C SER A 725 -2.63 46.39 -1.81
N SER A 726 -1.59 47.18 -2.08
CA SER A 726 -1.68 48.58 -2.50
C SER A 726 -0.52 48.88 -3.44
N SER A 727 -0.81 49.50 -4.58
CA SER A 727 0.20 49.95 -5.52
C SER A 727 -0.33 51.15 -6.32
N SER A 728 0.55 52.04 -6.76
CA SER A 728 0.19 53.19 -7.60
C SER A 728 -0.03 52.82 -9.07
N LYS A 729 0.37 51.58 -9.48
CA LYS A 729 0.34 51.07 -10.84
C LYS A 729 -0.04 49.60 -10.86
N ASP A 730 -0.46 49.11 -12.02
CA ASP A 730 -0.63 47.67 -12.21
C ASP A 730 0.73 46.96 -12.03
N LYS A 731 0.77 45.91 -11.23
CA LYS A 731 2.00 45.15 -10.94
C LYS A 731 1.77 43.67 -10.98
N ILE A 732 2.82 42.91 -11.31
CA ILE A 732 2.84 41.46 -11.15
C ILE A 732 3.19 41.17 -9.69
N ALA A 733 2.27 40.50 -9.00
CA ALA A 733 2.51 39.86 -7.71
C ALA A 733 2.97 38.44 -7.88
N VAL A 734 4.06 38.07 -7.21
CA VAL A 734 4.54 36.68 -7.08
C VAL A 734 4.19 36.19 -5.68
N PHE A 735 3.60 35.00 -5.59
CA PHE A 735 3.21 34.38 -4.33
C PHE A 735 4.13 33.19 -4.05
N SER A 736 4.63 33.07 -2.82
CA SER A 736 5.43 31.93 -2.37
C SER A 736 4.61 30.64 -2.28
N GLU A 737 3.64 30.45 -3.18
CA GLU A 737 2.72 29.32 -3.22
C GLU A 737 2.97 28.47 -4.48
N ILE A 738 3.01 27.15 -4.29
CA ILE A 738 3.29 26.23 -5.40
C ILE A 738 2.14 26.24 -6.40
N TYR A 739 2.48 26.48 -7.65
CA TYR A 739 1.54 26.44 -8.77
C TYR A 739 1.03 25.00 -9.00
N TYR A 740 -0.28 24.87 -9.07
CA TYR A 740 -0.97 23.67 -9.48
C TYR A 740 -1.99 24.05 -10.56
N PRO A 741 -1.94 23.46 -11.75
CA PRO A 741 -2.88 23.79 -12.82
C PRO A 741 -4.26 23.31 -12.44
N ASN A 742 -5.25 24.17 -12.55
CA ASN A 742 -6.65 23.93 -12.19
C ASN A 742 -6.91 23.99 -10.68
N GLU A 743 -8.18 24.09 -10.29
CA GLU A 743 -8.72 23.99 -8.94
C GLU A 743 -8.28 25.11 -7.97
N TRP A 744 -7.28 25.94 -8.28
CA TRP A 744 -7.03 27.19 -7.59
C TRP A 744 -7.72 28.34 -8.30
N HIS A 745 -8.50 29.10 -7.55
CA HIS A 745 -9.24 30.29 -8.02
C HIS A 745 -8.68 31.52 -7.32
N LEU A 746 -8.46 32.60 -8.08
CA LEU A 746 -7.99 33.89 -7.59
C LEU A 746 -9.10 34.92 -7.78
N TYR A 747 -9.48 35.59 -6.72
CA TYR A 747 -10.44 36.67 -6.75
C TYR A 747 -9.78 37.98 -6.30
N ILE A 748 -9.89 39.03 -7.11
CA ILE A 748 -9.50 40.38 -6.75
C ILE A 748 -10.78 41.20 -6.62
N ASP A 749 -11.08 41.70 -5.43
CA ASP A 749 -12.33 42.42 -5.09
C ASP A 749 -13.58 41.62 -5.51
N GLY A 750 -13.54 40.31 -5.37
CA GLY A 750 -14.62 39.39 -5.70
C GLY A 750 -14.79 39.05 -7.18
N LYS A 751 -13.92 39.56 -8.07
CA LYS A 751 -13.86 39.16 -9.48
C LYS A 751 -12.77 38.11 -9.68
N GLU A 752 -13.09 37.05 -10.42
CA GLU A 752 -12.13 35.99 -10.74
C GLU A 752 -11.09 36.49 -11.76
N HIS A 753 -9.84 36.15 -11.50
CA HIS A 753 -8.67 36.44 -12.32
C HIS A 753 -7.85 35.19 -12.56
N GLU A 754 -7.05 35.21 -13.63
CA GLU A 754 -6.18 34.10 -14.00
C GLU A 754 -4.96 34.03 -13.08
N ILE A 755 -4.52 32.80 -12.76
CA ILE A 755 -3.27 32.52 -12.04
C ILE A 755 -2.24 32.04 -13.06
N ALA A 756 -1.14 32.77 -13.20
CA ALA A 756 -0.01 32.35 -14.02
C ALA A 756 1.02 31.60 -13.17
N ARG A 757 1.88 30.84 -13.84
CA ARG A 757 3.09 30.26 -13.27
C ARG A 757 4.28 31.14 -13.57
N VAL A 758 5.09 31.41 -12.54
CA VAL A 758 6.40 32.06 -12.69
C VAL A 758 7.45 31.34 -11.85
N ASN A 759 8.71 31.61 -12.11
CA ASN A 759 9.84 31.07 -11.37
C ASN A 759 9.77 29.52 -11.27
N TYR A 760 9.30 28.89 -12.35
CA TYR A 760 9.14 27.45 -12.54
C TYR A 760 8.06 26.77 -11.70
N VAL A 761 7.83 27.26 -10.46
CA VAL A 761 6.93 26.57 -9.50
C VAL A 761 5.96 27.50 -8.77
N LEU A 762 6.10 28.82 -8.87
CA LEU A 762 5.31 29.77 -8.07
C LEU A 762 4.10 30.29 -8.82
N ARG A 763 3.10 30.76 -8.06
CA ARG A 763 1.93 31.46 -8.60
C ARG A 763 2.22 32.94 -8.78
N ALA A 764 1.64 33.53 -9.82
CA ALA A 764 1.63 34.97 -10.02
C ALA A 764 0.31 35.44 -10.62
N ALA A 765 0.04 36.72 -10.44
CA ALA A 765 -1.09 37.39 -11.06
C ALA A 765 -0.81 38.90 -11.23
N VAL A 766 -1.49 39.51 -12.20
CA VAL A 766 -1.52 40.96 -12.35
C VAL A 766 -2.51 41.51 -11.32
N ILE A 767 -2.02 42.43 -10.50
CA ILE A 767 -2.84 43.18 -9.53
C ILE A 767 -2.98 44.62 -10.04
N PRO A 768 -4.22 45.10 -10.21
CA PRO A 768 -4.46 46.49 -10.68
C PRO A 768 -3.89 47.53 -9.74
N ALA A 769 -3.78 48.77 -10.24
CA ALA A 769 -3.43 49.92 -9.41
C ALA A 769 -4.54 50.22 -8.39
N GLY A 770 -4.14 50.52 -7.16
CA GLY A 770 -5.09 50.78 -6.08
C GLY A 770 -4.88 49.92 -4.86
N LYS A 771 -5.87 49.95 -3.99
CA LYS A 771 -5.99 49.01 -2.84
C LYS A 771 -6.94 47.89 -3.20
N HIS A 772 -6.50 46.65 -3.00
CA HIS A 772 -7.29 45.48 -3.38
C HIS A 772 -7.28 44.41 -2.27
N SER A 773 -8.43 43.73 -2.17
CA SER A 773 -8.56 42.46 -1.41
C SER A 773 -8.41 41.31 -2.38
N ILE A 774 -7.50 40.39 -2.05
CA ILE A 774 -7.15 39.24 -2.91
C ILE A 774 -7.45 37.96 -2.14
N ILE A 775 -8.23 37.06 -2.74
CA ILE A 775 -8.56 35.77 -2.14
C ILE A 775 -8.10 34.67 -3.10
N MET A 776 -7.39 33.68 -2.59
CA MET A 776 -7.08 32.43 -3.30
C MET A 776 -7.75 31.26 -2.62
N GLU A 777 -8.52 30.48 -3.38
CA GLU A 777 -9.22 29.29 -2.87
C GLU A 777 -8.94 28.06 -3.72
N PHE A 778 -8.70 26.92 -3.05
CA PHE A 778 -8.56 25.64 -3.72
C PHE A 778 -9.86 24.82 -3.62
N ILE A 779 -10.53 24.62 -4.75
CA ILE A 779 -11.84 23.96 -4.82
C ILE A 779 -11.75 22.79 -5.78
N PRO A 780 -11.71 21.53 -5.29
CA PRO A 780 -11.68 20.36 -6.15
C PRO A 780 -12.93 20.23 -7.02
N ASP A 781 -12.77 20.23 -8.33
CA ASP A 781 -13.89 20.07 -9.28
C ASP A 781 -14.65 18.76 -9.10
N ALA A 782 -13.95 17.73 -8.70
CA ALA A 782 -14.53 16.41 -8.47
C ALA A 782 -15.58 16.36 -7.34
N LEU A 783 -15.65 17.39 -6.48
CA LEU A 783 -16.71 17.50 -5.45
C LEU A 783 -18.11 17.66 -6.07
N LYS A 784 -18.21 18.20 -7.28
CA LYS A 784 -19.47 18.31 -8.02
C LYS A 784 -20.11 16.93 -8.29
N ILE A 785 -19.30 15.90 -8.47
CA ILE A 785 -19.72 14.51 -8.74
C ILE A 785 -20.03 13.74 -7.45
N ASP A 786 -19.57 14.20 -6.29
CA ASP A 786 -19.62 13.41 -5.04
C ASP A 786 -21.04 13.09 -4.57
N ARG A 787 -22.04 13.93 -4.92
CA ARG A 787 -23.46 13.63 -4.65
C ARG A 787 -23.94 12.37 -5.36
N LEU A 788 -23.50 12.13 -6.60
CA LEU A 788 -23.78 10.89 -7.32
C LEU A 788 -23.09 9.70 -6.64
N CYS A 789 -21.84 9.88 -6.21
CA CYS A 789 -21.11 8.83 -5.49
C CYS A 789 -21.84 8.43 -4.21
N ILE A 790 -22.34 9.38 -3.42
CA ILE A 790 -23.14 9.11 -2.21
C ILE A 790 -24.40 8.31 -2.56
N ALA A 791 -25.15 8.72 -3.58
CA ALA A 791 -26.36 8.00 -3.99
C ALA A 791 -26.06 6.55 -4.38
N LEU A 792 -24.95 6.31 -5.09
CA LEU A 792 -24.53 4.96 -5.48
C LEU A 792 -24.02 4.13 -4.29
N VAL A 793 -23.36 4.72 -3.29
CA VAL A 793 -23.03 4.03 -2.03
C VAL A 793 -24.30 3.60 -1.30
N ILE A 794 -25.30 4.48 -1.20
CA ILE A 794 -26.59 4.15 -0.58
C ILE A 794 -27.28 3.02 -1.36
N LEU A 795 -27.33 3.12 -2.68
CA LEU A 795 -27.90 2.06 -3.54
C LEU A 795 -27.19 0.71 -3.32
N SER A 796 -25.85 0.73 -3.27
CA SER A 796 -25.05 -0.48 -3.00
C SER A 796 -25.44 -1.12 -1.65
N VAL A 797 -25.63 -0.32 -0.60
CA VAL A 797 -26.04 -0.80 0.73
C VAL A 797 -27.46 -1.36 0.69
N LEU A 798 -28.40 -0.65 0.03
CA LEU A 798 -29.80 -1.10 -0.10
C LEU A 798 -29.89 -2.43 -0.85
N LEU A 799 -29.13 -2.60 -1.93
CA LEU A 799 -29.08 -3.86 -2.67
C LEU A 799 -28.42 -4.98 -1.87
N THR A 800 -27.37 -4.66 -1.12
CA THR A 800 -26.69 -5.61 -0.24
C THR A 800 -27.62 -6.20 0.81
N LEU A 801 -28.46 -5.38 1.42
CA LEU A 801 -29.41 -5.81 2.45
C LEU A 801 -30.71 -6.34 1.85
N GLY A 802 -31.23 -5.74 0.79
CA GLY A 802 -32.52 -6.02 0.22
C GLY A 802 -32.61 -7.34 -0.57
N LEU A 803 -31.58 -7.66 -1.36
CA LEU A 803 -31.61 -8.87 -2.22
C LEU A 803 -31.71 -10.19 -1.41
N PRO A 804 -30.97 -10.40 -0.32
CA PRO A 804 -31.13 -11.58 0.52
C PRO A 804 -32.54 -11.64 1.15
N VAL A 805 -33.04 -10.52 1.70
CA VAL A 805 -34.37 -10.46 2.34
C VAL A 805 -35.47 -10.79 1.33
N TRP A 806 -35.40 -10.20 0.12
CA TRP A 806 -36.38 -10.50 -0.94
C TRP A 806 -36.35 -11.98 -1.36
N HIS A 807 -35.14 -12.57 -1.49
CA HIS A 807 -35.00 -13.98 -1.83
C HIS A 807 -35.63 -14.92 -0.78
N PHE A 808 -35.42 -14.65 0.51
CA PHE A 808 -35.97 -15.48 1.56
C PHE A 808 -37.49 -15.36 1.68
N ARG A 809 -38.05 -14.13 1.57
CA ARG A 809 -39.51 -13.91 1.53
C ARG A 809 -40.17 -14.64 0.38
N LYS A 810 -39.60 -14.59 -0.81
CA LYS A 810 -40.13 -15.31 -1.99
C LYS A 810 -40.07 -16.83 -1.83
N LYS A 811 -39.14 -17.35 -1.02
CA LYS A 811 -39.01 -18.78 -0.74
C LYS A 811 -39.98 -19.24 0.33
N GLU A 812 -40.39 -18.36 1.24
CA GLU A 812 -41.43 -18.64 2.25
C GLU A 812 -42.82 -18.60 1.65
N GLN A 813 -43.04 -17.87 0.55
CA GLN A 813 -44.33 -17.80 -0.18
C GLN A 813 -44.54 -18.95 -1.18
N LYS A 814 -43.52 -19.70 -1.50
CA LYS A 814 -43.57 -20.93 -2.31
C LYS A 814 -43.55 -22.18 -1.42
#